data_e251722a57b00e0a2266e4e587c7eecb
#
_entry.id   e251722a57b00e0a2266e4e587c7eecb
#
_cell.length_a   1.000
_cell.length_b   1.000
_cell.length_c   1.000
_cell.angle_alpha   90.00
_cell.angle_beta   90.00
_cell.angle_gamma   90.00
#
_symmetry.space_group_name_H-M   'P 1'
#
loop_
_entity.id
_entity.type
_entity.pdbx_description
1 polymer ?
#
loop_
_entity_poly.entity_id
_entity_poly.type
_entity_poly.pdbx_seq_one_letter_code
_entity_poly.pdbx_strand_id
1 'polypeptide(L)'
;MSRTDGPPTGRNRRVAVAEFLLEIGFEEMPAPWLAALADQLRSKFLSLASGEQLEPAQARVLWTSRRLVLVAEVKERQDDRAVVEWGPAAKIAKDAAGNWSKAAEGFAKKQGVDLSALKLVAKVVGSVDLYVSATRQIAGRPSGQVLADLLPVILRGFNFPKRMNWDAWLEDGRGAFEFGRPIQWLVALLVGEVVPVTIFDAVTGAKGAPRVLSGRRSMGNRFYPRDAHDRGFDVRSFAELEAGLAARFVILDPAKRAERIRSQIKAAGGDLAGEAAPLLHEWSDLVEYPTVVVGSIPKEFADLPDEVLETVLAHHQKAVTLPRAADGSPRFAAISGGDEGAAVNAAQGQERVVIARLKDARFFYNEDRKRPLADRIDDLAAVTFQKGLGTYKEKAARISTQAQGVAKEAGFKESTVKAAGEAALLAKADLTTQMVREFPELQGVMGGLYARASQSADIADAIRWHYYPVAIEAEALPAGRLSGPTRDVFAAVALADRLDTLVGYFGLGQMPSGSSDPYGLRRAGQGAVRLLLDFWGGRAPDLAEKISTLHSDYGKSLSKPVSEVQSSLLAFLTERLRAIFIARGFAADEVDAVLSTPLVKGLSDVRETHARLQALASVRSEQPEVFAALAEAFKRAKNIVRDTDGLPVQEKRLVERAELDLYASVVQAESTPASDPASRLRAVAALRGEVDAFFKGVMVMTDDAALKANRLALLSRLLNLVYEVADLSRLASPAGEGATSS
;
A
#
# COMPACT_ATOMS: atom_id res chain seq x y z
N MET A 1 28.91 -65.26 27.87
CA MET A 1 29.08 -63.99 27.19
C MET A 1 27.74 -63.69 26.47
N SER A 2 26.83 -63.05 27.15
CA SER A 2 25.47 -62.73 26.65
C SER A 2 25.43 -61.25 26.28
N ARG A 3 25.15 -60.94 25.01
CA ARG A 3 24.80 -59.60 24.55
C ARG A 3 23.29 -59.39 24.82
N THR A 4 22.97 -58.40 25.62
CA THR A 4 21.65 -57.89 25.85
C THR A 4 21.32 -56.90 24.72
N ASP A 5 20.42 -57.27 23.82
CA ASP A 5 19.83 -56.35 22.85
C ASP A 5 18.86 -55.42 23.55
N GLY A 6 19.14 -54.09 23.49
CA GLY A 6 18.20 -53.06 23.88
C GLY A 6 17.08 -52.88 22.86
N PRO A 7 15.91 -52.36 23.26
CA PRO A 7 14.77 -52.22 22.34
C PRO A 7 15.07 -51.16 21.26
N PRO A 8 14.54 -51.33 20.02
CA PRO A 8 14.77 -50.41 18.94
C PRO A 8 14.11 -49.06 19.20
N THR A 9 14.94 -48.02 19.23
CA THR A 9 14.54 -46.61 19.27
C THR A 9 13.59 -46.28 18.12
N GLY A 10 12.55 -45.55 18.45
CA GLY A 10 11.40 -45.21 17.63
C GLY A 10 11.75 -44.79 16.19
N ARG A 11 11.16 -45.51 15.26
CA ARG A 11 11.03 -45.07 13.86
C ARG A 11 10.26 -43.76 13.87
N ASN A 12 10.90 -42.64 13.45
CA ASN A 12 10.23 -41.43 12.96
C ASN A 12 9.23 -41.88 11.87
N ARG A 13 7.97 -42.11 12.22
CA ARG A 13 6.88 -42.21 11.24
C ARG A 13 6.82 -40.82 10.58
N ARG A 14 7.31 -40.69 9.34
CA ARG A 14 6.93 -39.56 8.48
C ARG A 14 5.41 -39.50 8.51
N VAL A 15 4.86 -38.42 9.00
CA VAL A 15 3.42 -38.13 8.97
C VAL A 15 3.02 -38.17 7.50
N ALA A 16 2.05 -39.01 7.14
CA ALA A 16 1.55 -39.07 5.78
C ALA A 16 0.89 -37.74 5.44
N VAL A 17 1.36 -37.11 4.37
CA VAL A 17 0.88 -35.80 3.89
C VAL A 17 -0.03 -36.06 2.70
N ALA A 18 -1.17 -35.41 2.68
CA ALA A 18 -2.25 -35.59 1.71
C ALA A 18 -2.46 -34.28 0.91
N GLU A 19 -2.59 -34.39 -0.41
CA GLU A 19 -3.01 -33.27 -1.24
C GLU A 19 -4.48 -32.94 -0.96
N PHE A 20 -4.74 -31.70 -0.58
CA PHE A 20 -6.07 -31.12 -0.53
C PHE A 20 -6.25 -30.15 -1.69
N LEU A 21 -7.29 -30.37 -2.49
CA LEU A 21 -7.68 -29.54 -3.62
C LEU A 21 -9.09 -28.97 -3.38
N LEU A 22 -9.20 -27.63 -3.45
CA LEU A 22 -10.48 -26.93 -3.42
C LEU A 22 -10.60 -26.02 -4.65
N GLU A 23 -11.59 -26.25 -5.51
CA GLU A 23 -11.98 -25.32 -6.55
C GLU A 23 -13.37 -24.76 -6.22
N ILE A 24 -13.48 -23.44 -6.13
CA ILE A 24 -14.74 -22.71 -5.99
C ILE A 24 -15.03 -22.06 -7.34
N GLY A 25 -15.98 -22.60 -8.08
CA GLY A 25 -16.40 -22.08 -9.36
C GLY A 25 -17.62 -21.16 -9.23
N PHE A 26 -17.60 -19.99 -9.84
CA PHE A 26 -18.64 -18.97 -9.73
C PHE A 26 -18.87 -18.24 -11.06
N GLU A 27 -19.90 -17.41 -11.12
CA GLU A 27 -20.08 -16.45 -12.21
C GLU A 27 -18.98 -15.38 -12.18
N GLU A 28 -18.75 -14.68 -13.31
CA GLU A 28 -17.61 -13.79 -13.49
C GLU A 28 -17.46 -12.79 -12.34
N MET A 29 -16.37 -12.94 -11.58
CA MET A 29 -15.98 -12.05 -10.50
C MET A 29 -15.24 -10.83 -11.08
N PRO A 30 -15.47 -9.60 -10.56
CA PRO A 30 -14.73 -8.42 -10.99
C PRO A 30 -13.22 -8.62 -10.83
N ALA A 31 -12.44 -8.34 -11.88
CA ALA A 31 -10.99 -8.51 -11.89
C ALA A 31 -10.28 -7.87 -10.67
N PRO A 32 -10.60 -6.63 -10.22
CA PRO A 32 -9.93 -6.02 -9.07
C PRO A 32 -10.14 -6.75 -7.74
N TRP A 33 -11.07 -7.70 -7.65
CA TRP A 33 -11.33 -8.44 -6.40
C TRP A 33 -10.51 -9.72 -6.28
N LEU A 34 -10.07 -10.30 -7.41
CA LEU A 34 -9.58 -11.68 -7.48
C LEU A 34 -8.33 -11.92 -6.65
N ALA A 35 -7.31 -11.09 -6.78
CA ALA A 35 -6.07 -11.24 -6.03
C ALA A 35 -6.32 -11.17 -4.50
N ALA A 36 -7.12 -10.19 -4.05
CA ALA A 36 -7.46 -10.06 -2.64
C ALA A 36 -8.30 -11.24 -2.12
N LEU A 37 -9.18 -11.81 -2.94
CA LEU A 37 -9.95 -13.01 -2.59
C LEU A 37 -9.05 -14.26 -2.52
N ALA A 38 -8.07 -14.38 -3.40
CA ALA A 38 -7.09 -15.47 -3.36
C ALA A 38 -6.26 -15.41 -2.06
N ASP A 39 -5.80 -14.23 -1.66
CA ASP A 39 -5.08 -14.04 -0.41
C ASP A 39 -5.96 -14.33 0.82
N GLN A 40 -7.22 -13.91 0.80
CA GLN A 40 -8.18 -14.25 1.86
C GLN A 40 -8.39 -15.76 1.97
N LEU A 41 -8.57 -16.47 0.84
CA LEU A 41 -8.73 -17.91 0.82
C LEU A 41 -7.51 -18.60 1.45
N ARG A 42 -6.31 -18.23 0.98
CA ARG A 42 -5.05 -18.80 1.49
C ARG A 42 -4.89 -18.57 2.98
N SER A 43 -5.03 -17.33 3.43
CA SER A 43 -4.81 -16.94 4.83
C SER A 43 -5.82 -17.60 5.77
N LYS A 44 -7.10 -17.64 5.39
CA LYS A 44 -8.15 -18.31 6.18
C LYS A 44 -7.94 -19.81 6.25
N PHE A 45 -7.61 -20.44 5.13
CA PHE A 45 -7.34 -21.87 5.11
C PHE A 45 -6.16 -22.22 6.04
N LEU A 46 -5.03 -21.51 5.90
CA LEU A 46 -3.86 -21.71 6.75
C LEU A 46 -4.19 -21.55 8.24
N SER A 47 -4.89 -20.47 8.59
CA SER A 47 -5.27 -20.20 10.00
C SER A 47 -6.19 -21.28 10.57
N LEU A 48 -7.25 -21.63 9.85
CA LEU A 48 -8.25 -22.60 10.33
C LEU A 48 -7.70 -24.03 10.36
N ALA A 49 -6.97 -24.46 9.31
CA ALA A 49 -6.38 -25.78 9.23
C ALA A 49 -5.28 -25.98 10.29
N SER A 50 -4.47 -24.94 10.56
CA SER A 50 -3.48 -24.98 11.64
C SER A 50 -4.17 -25.04 13.03
N GLY A 51 -5.24 -24.29 13.24
CA GLY A 51 -6.04 -24.36 14.47
C GLY A 51 -6.62 -25.74 14.73
N GLU A 52 -6.94 -26.48 13.68
CA GLU A 52 -7.41 -27.86 13.73
C GLU A 52 -6.26 -28.90 13.62
N GLN A 53 -5.01 -28.49 13.77
CA GLN A 53 -3.83 -29.40 13.78
C GLN A 53 -3.65 -30.22 12.49
N LEU A 54 -4.07 -29.69 11.34
CA LEU A 54 -3.86 -30.31 10.05
C LEU A 54 -2.48 -30.00 9.44
N GLU A 55 -1.68 -29.14 10.07
CA GLU A 55 -0.33 -28.70 9.64
C GLU A 55 -0.25 -28.41 8.14
N PRO A 56 -1.02 -27.42 7.64
CA PRO A 56 -1.05 -27.12 6.22
C PRO A 56 0.31 -26.61 5.73
N ALA A 57 0.78 -27.18 4.62
CA ALA A 57 2.02 -26.83 3.96
C ALA A 57 1.79 -26.55 2.47
N GLN A 58 2.73 -25.84 1.83
CA GLN A 58 2.74 -25.54 0.39
C GLN A 58 1.41 -24.94 -0.15
N ALA A 59 0.65 -24.25 0.73
CA ALA A 59 -0.65 -23.68 0.35
C ALA A 59 -0.47 -22.57 -0.68
N ARG A 60 -1.04 -22.74 -1.86
CA ARG A 60 -1.11 -21.75 -2.94
C ARG A 60 -2.51 -21.62 -3.47
N VAL A 61 -2.86 -20.42 -3.94
CA VAL A 61 -4.15 -20.16 -4.58
C VAL A 61 -3.90 -19.60 -5.97
N LEU A 62 -4.54 -20.20 -6.95
CA LEU A 62 -4.59 -19.76 -8.33
C LEU A 62 -6.03 -19.37 -8.67
N TRP A 63 -6.21 -18.51 -9.67
CA TRP A 63 -7.54 -18.00 -9.97
C TRP A 63 -7.73 -17.62 -11.44
N THR A 64 -8.98 -17.56 -11.82
CA THR A 64 -9.44 -16.89 -13.03
C THR A 64 -10.66 -16.01 -12.69
N SER A 65 -11.23 -15.31 -13.67
CA SER A 65 -12.48 -14.56 -13.47
C SER A 65 -13.66 -15.41 -12.96
N ARG A 66 -13.58 -16.76 -13.11
CA ARG A 66 -14.68 -17.67 -12.79
C ARG A 66 -14.35 -18.72 -11.73
N ARG A 67 -13.17 -18.73 -11.15
CA ARG A 67 -12.77 -19.68 -10.11
C ARG A 67 -11.65 -19.22 -9.20
N LEU A 68 -11.65 -19.75 -7.98
CA LEU A 68 -10.50 -19.77 -7.08
C LEU A 68 -10.11 -21.23 -6.87
N VAL A 69 -8.84 -21.57 -6.95
CA VAL A 69 -8.30 -22.91 -6.75
C VAL A 69 -7.23 -22.87 -5.67
N LEU A 70 -7.50 -23.49 -4.54
CA LEU A 70 -6.54 -23.73 -3.47
C LEU A 70 -6.00 -25.15 -3.59
N VAL A 71 -4.69 -25.29 -3.57
CA VAL A 71 -4.00 -26.57 -3.37
C VAL A 71 -3.05 -26.47 -2.20
N ALA A 72 -3.06 -27.45 -1.33
CA ALA A 72 -2.22 -27.51 -0.13
C ALA A 72 -1.93 -28.98 0.24
N GLU A 73 -0.88 -29.18 1.01
CA GLU A 73 -0.60 -30.42 1.69
C GLU A 73 -1.12 -30.33 3.13
N VAL A 74 -1.80 -31.37 3.62
CA VAL A 74 -2.29 -31.46 5.00
C VAL A 74 -2.00 -32.85 5.58
N LYS A 75 -1.98 -33.00 6.89
CA LYS A 75 -1.98 -34.32 7.52
C LYS A 75 -3.24 -35.11 7.13
N GLU A 76 -3.14 -36.42 6.97
CA GLU A 76 -4.31 -37.29 6.70
C GLU A 76 -5.26 -37.38 7.89
N ARG A 77 -4.76 -37.11 9.10
CA ARG A 77 -5.50 -37.20 10.35
C ARG A 77 -4.91 -36.25 11.39
N GLN A 78 -5.75 -35.69 12.26
CA GLN A 78 -5.32 -34.97 13.47
C GLN A 78 -4.54 -35.91 14.40
N ASP A 79 -3.59 -35.37 15.15
CA ASP A 79 -2.93 -36.14 16.21
C ASP A 79 -3.91 -36.45 17.35
N ASP A 80 -3.72 -37.62 17.97
CA ASP A 80 -4.42 -37.96 19.19
C ASP A 80 -3.97 -37.01 20.29
N ARG A 81 -4.92 -36.46 21.04
CA ARG A 81 -4.62 -35.50 22.10
C ARG A 81 -5.10 -35.98 23.47
N ALA A 82 -4.27 -35.75 24.49
CA ALA A 82 -4.62 -35.94 25.85
C ALA A 82 -5.25 -34.65 26.42
N VAL A 83 -6.51 -34.71 26.82
CA VAL A 83 -7.20 -33.58 27.45
C VAL A 83 -7.32 -33.87 28.94
N VAL A 84 -6.86 -32.92 29.78
CA VAL A 84 -6.98 -32.98 31.21
C VAL A 84 -8.29 -32.31 31.61
N GLU A 85 -9.23 -33.13 32.09
CA GLU A 85 -10.50 -32.67 32.62
C GLU A 85 -10.39 -32.48 34.13
N TRP A 86 -10.97 -31.38 34.62
CA TRP A 86 -10.90 -31.02 36.03
C TRP A 86 -12.21 -31.36 36.75
N GLY A 87 -12.09 -32.08 37.82
CA GLY A 87 -13.19 -32.52 38.70
C GLY A 87 -13.26 -31.74 39.99
N PRO A 88 -13.90 -32.31 41.03
CA PRO A 88 -14.07 -31.68 42.33
C PRO A 88 -12.75 -31.43 43.06
N ALA A 89 -12.74 -30.44 43.97
CA ALA A 89 -11.60 -30.19 44.84
C ALA A 89 -11.24 -31.42 45.69
N ALA A 90 -9.97 -31.61 46.02
CA ALA A 90 -9.48 -32.75 46.78
C ALA A 90 -10.23 -32.99 48.10
N LYS A 91 -10.64 -31.91 48.78
CA LYS A 91 -11.44 -31.93 50.01
C LYS A 91 -12.83 -32.59 49.85
N ILE A 92 -13.38 -32.58 48.65
CA ILE A 92 -14.68 -33.17 48.30
C ILE A 92 -14.48 -34.55 47.66
N ALA A 93 -13.36 -34.72 46.97
CA ALA A 93 -13.04 -35.93 46.19
C ALA A 93 -12.53 -37.11 47.06
N LYS A 94 -12.02 -36.84 48.24
CA LYS A 94 -11.54 -37.86 49.19
C LYS A 94 -12.37 -37.80 50.49
N ASP A 95 -12.65 -38.99 51.05
CA ASP A 95 -13.24 -39.11 52.41
C ASP A 95 -12.15 -38.97 53.50
N ALA A 96 -12.56 -39.00 54.78
CA ALA A 96 -11.65 -38.89 55.92
C ALA A 96 -10.64 -40.07 56.01
N ALA A 97 -10.92 -41.20 55.39
CA ALA A 97 -10.04 -42.36 55.27
C ALA A 97 -9.15 -42.37 54.07
N GLY A 98 -9.24 -41.33 53.19
CA GLY A 98 -8.44 -41.19 51.97
C GLY A 98 -8.96 -41.94 50.75
N ASN A 99 -10.17 -42.54 50.83
CA ASN A 99 -10.78 -43.20 49.68
C ASN A 99 -11.50 -42.19 48.78
N TRP A 100 -11.72 -42.58 47.50
CA TRP A 100 -12.46 -41.75 46.55
C TRP A 100 -13.94 -41.65 46.99
N SER A 101 -14.46 -40.45 47.04
CA SER A 101 -15.83 -40.14 47.35
C SER A 101 -16.78 -40.39 46.17
N LYS A 102 -18.10 -40.47 46.44
CA LYS A 102 -19.13 -40.54 45.39
C LYS A 102 -19.04 -39.43 44.37
N ALA A 103 -18.50 -38.25 44.71
CA ALA A 103 -18.28 -37.14 43.82
C ALA A 103 -17.14 -37.44 42.83
N ALA A 104 -16.06 -38.09 43.27
CA ALA A 104 -14.98 -38.52 42.43
C ALA A 104 -15.39 -39.70 41.53
N GLU A 105 -16.18 -40.64 42.06
CA GLU A 105 -16.77 -41.75 41.29
C GLU A 105 -17.68 -41.24 40.16
N GLY A 106 -18.56 -40.28 40.49
CA GLY A 106 -19.42 -39.63 39.50
C GLY A 106 -18.64 -38.90 38.42
N PHE A 107 -17.56 -38.25 38.80
CA PHE A 107 -16.64 -37.60 37.85
C PHE A 107 -15.93 -38.61 36.95
N ALA A 108 -15.35 -39.68 37.50
CA ALA A 108 -14.70 -40.76 36.73
C ALA A 108 -15.68 -41.38 35.72
N LYS A 109 -16.90 -41.70 36.15
CA LYS A 109 -17.96 -42.26 35.31
C LYS A 109 -18.35 -41.28 34.18
N LYS A 110 -18.47 -39.98 34.51
CA LYS A 110 -18.76 -38.93 33.50
C LYS A 110 -17.65 -38.82 32.45
N GLN A 111 -16.39 -38.97 32.85
CA GLN A 111 -15.26 -38.89 31.96
C GLN A 111 -14.90 -40.22 31.27
N GLY A 112 -15.57 -41.32 31.62
CA GLY A 112 -15.33 -42.64 31.05
C GLY A 112 -13.96 -43.22 31.43
N VAL A 113 -13.45 -42.91 32.63
CA VAL A 113 -12.15 -43.39 33.12
C VAL A 113 -12.31 -44.17 34.40
N ASP A 114 -11.39 -45.11 34.67
CA ASP A 114 -11.32 -45.80 35.92
C ASP A 114 -10.90 -44.90 37.08
N LEU A 115 -11.37 -45.20 38.31
CA LEU A 115 -10.96 -44.45 39.48
C LEU A 115 -9.45 -44.40 39.72
N SER A 116 -8.74 -45.46 39.31
CA SER A 116 -7.28 -45.56 39.37
C SER A 116 -6.56 -44.56 38.46
N ALA A 117 -7.23 -44.04 37.43
CA ALA A 117 -6.70 -43.07 36.51
C ALA A 117 -6.83 -41.61 37.03
N LEU A 118 -7.58 -41.40 38.08
CA LEU A 118 -7.72 -40.07 38.69
C LEU A 118 -6.45 -39.65 39.42
N LYS A 119 -6.06 -38.37 39.20
CA LYS A 119 -4.92 -37.74 39.88
C LYS A 119 -5.38 -36.52 40.64
N LEU A 120 -4.70 -36.19 41.74
CA LEU A 120 -4.85 -34.91 42.43
C LEU A 120 -3.74 -33.96 41.98
N VAL A 121 -4.10 -32.86 41.33
CA VAL A 121 -3.15 -31.92 40.75
C VAL A 121 -3.62 -30.49 41.05
N ALA A 122 -2.68 -29.57 41.25
CA ALA A 122 -2.97 -28.15 41.36
C ALA A 122 -3.31 -27.57 39.99
N LYS A 123 -4.41 -26.78 39.88
CA LYS A 123 -4.79 -26.08 38.65
C LYS A 123 -3.78 -24.99 38.26
N VAL A 124 -3.12 -24.39 39.23
CA VAL A 124 -2.12 -23.37 39.08
C VAL A 124 -0.84 -23.85 39.73
N VAL A 125 0.28 -23.73 39.00
CA VAL A 125 1.60 -24.13 39.53
C VAL A 125 1.89 -23.35 40.81
N GLY A 126 2.22 -24.07 41.90
CA GLY A 126 2.47 -23.47 43.19
C GLY A 126 1.25 -23.29 44.10
N SER A 127 0.01 -23.62 43.67
CA SER A 127 -1.16 -23.60 44.50
C SER A 127 -1.22 -24.84 45.41
N VAL A 128 -1.65 -24.66 46.66
CA VAL A 128 -1.93 -25.74 47.61
C VAL A 128 -3.29 -26.41 47.39
N ASP A 129 -4.18 -25.79 46.60
CA ASP A 129 -5.49 -26.33 46.30
C ASP A 129 -5.39 -27.39 45.20
N LEU A 130 -5.60 -28.64 45.58
CA LEU A 130 -5.60 -29.76 44.66
C LEU A 130 -7.01 -30.09 44.18
N TYR A 131 -7.11 -30.47 42.93
CA TYR A 131 -8.34 -30.89 42.25
C TYR A 131 -8.16 -32.26 41.64
N VAL A 132 -9.21 -33.05 41.54
CA VAL A 132 -9.19 -34.26 40.74
C VAL A 132 -9.01 -33.92 39.29
N SER A 133 -8.11 -34.62 38.64
CA SER A 133 -7.94 -34.55 37.18
C SER A 133 -8.07 -35.94 36.58
N ALA A 134 -8.70 -36.02 35.42
CA ALA A 134 -8.75 -37.18 34.58
C ALA A 134 -8.13 -36.83 33.21
N THR A 135 -7.21 -37.65 32.73
CA THR A 135 -6.66 -37.46 31.38
C THR A 135 -7.42 -38.38 30.43
N ARG A 136 -8.13 -37.78 29.48
CA ARG A 136 -8.85 -38.51 28.43
C ARG A 136 -8.11 -38.40 27.13
N GLN A 137 -7.87 -39.54 26.50
CA GLN A 137 -7.36 -39.57 25.13
C GLN A 137 -8.51 -39.30 24.16
N ILE A 138 -8.37 -38.25 23.34
CA ILE A 138 -9.30 -37.96 22.27
C ILE A 138 -8.59 -38.36 20.99
N ALA A 139 -9.13 -39.33 20.29
CA ALA A 139 -8.60 -39.76 18.99
C ALA A 139 -8.73 -38.62 17.97
N GLY A 140 -7.67 -38.34 17.24
CA GLY A 140 -7.70 -37.38 16.16
C GLY A 140 -8.73 -37.75 15.10
N ARG A 141 -9.35 -36.78 14.48
CA ARG A 141 -10.33 -36.99 13.41
C ARG A 141 -9.62 -37.14 12.05
N PRO A 142 -10.16 -37.92 11.12
CA PRO A 142 -9.71 -37.90 9.73
C PRO A 142 -9.82 -36.49 9.13
N SER A 143 -8.80 -36.06 8.41
CA SER A 143 -8.75 -34.68 7.89
C SER A 143 -9.87 -34.34 6.90
N GLY A 144 -10.40 -35.35 6.17
CA GLY A 144 -11.58 -35.14 5.33
C GLY A 144 -12.83 -34.70 6.10
N GLN A 145 -13.03 -35.19 7.34
CA GLN A 145 -14.14 -34.75 8.20
C GLN A 145 -13.90 -33.35 8.74
N VAL A 146 -12.66 -33.05 9.15
CA VAL A 146 -12.31 -31.72 9.65
C VAL A 146 -12.47 -30.68 8.55
N LEU A 147 -11.98 -30.97 7.34
CA LEU A 147 -12.11 -30.10 6.19
C LEU A 147 -13.58 -29.87 5.80
N ALA A 148 -14.44 -30.89 5.90
CA ALA A 148 -15.88 -30.72 5.65
C ALA A 148 -16.54 -29.71 6.61
N ASP A 149 -16.09 -29.64 7.86
CA ASP A 149 -16.56 -28.65 8.84
C ASP A 149 -15.96 -27.26 8.56
N LEU A 150 -14.72 -27.19 8.09
CA LEU A 150 -14.03 -25.93 7.81
C LEU A 150 -14.53 -25.22 6.54
N LEU A 151 -14.90 -25.97 5.51
CA LEU A 151 -15.27 -25.40 4.21
C LEU A 151 -16.44 -24.41 4.27
N PRO A 152 -17.56 -24.68 4.99
CA PRO A 152 -18.61 -23.69 5.19
C PRO A 152 -18.14 -22.40 5.87
N VAL A 153 -17.23 -22.52 6.86
CA VAL A 153 -16.64 -21.39 7.57
C VAL A 153 -15.77 -20.55 6.62
N ILE A 154 -14.97 -21.21 5.76
CA ILE A 154 -14.14 -20.56 4.74
C ILE A 154 -15.01 -19.83 3.74
N LEU A 155 -16.04 -20.49 3.18
CA LEU A 155 -16.93 -19.89 2.19
C LEU A 155 -17.64 -18.64 2.73
N ARG A 156 -18.17 -18.70 3.95
CA ARG A 156 -18.83 -17.56 4.59
C ARG A 156 -17.85 -16.44 5.00
N GLY A 157 -16.60 -16.79 5.20
CA GLY A 157 -15.58 -15.90 5.73
C GLY A 157 -15.04 -14.86 4.72
N PHE A 158 -15.36 -14.93 3.44
CA PHE A 158 -14.89 -13.94 2.47
C PHE A 158 -15.45 -12.55 2.72
N ASN A 159 -14.61 -11.53 2.54
CA ASN A 159 -15.01 -10.14 2.50
C ASN A 159 -15.03 -9.64 1.06
N PHE A 160 -16.19 -9.18 0.63
CA PHE A 160 -16.41 -8.64 -0.70
C PHE A 160 -16.73 -7.14 -0.60
N PRO A 161 -16.31 -6.31 -1.56
CA PRO A 161 -16.77 -4.92 -1.65
C PRO A 161 -18.29 -4.83 -1.82
N LYS A 162 -18.89 -5.82 -2.50
CA LYS A 162 -20.35 -5.97 -2.65
C LYS A 162 -20.70 -7.45 -2.66
N ARG A 163 -21.71 -7.83 -1.87
CA ARG A 163 -22.27 -9.18 -1.83
C ARG A 163 -23.57 -9.24 -2.64
N MET A 164 -23.87 -10.42 -3.16
CA MET A 164 -25.15 -10.73 -3.78
C MET A 164 -25.91 -11.73 -2.92
N ASN A 165 -27.19 -11.45 -2.70
CA ASN A 165 -28.15 -12.49 -2.32
C ASN A 165 -28.55 -13.24 -3.60
N TRP A 166 -28.40 -14.55 -3.59
CA TRP A 166 -28.71 -15.43 -4.71
C TRP A 166 -29.54 -16.64 -4.30
N ASP A 167 -30.34 -16.44 -3.23
CA ASP A 167 -31.24 -17.42 -2.65
C ASP A 167 -30.57 -18.75 -2.33
N ALA A 168 -29.39 -18.66 -1.72
CA ALA A 168 -28.61 -19.80 -1.27
C ALA A 168 -28.63 -19.96 0.23
N TRP A 169 -28.49 -21.20 0.70
CA TRP A 169 -28.46 -21.59 2.10
C TRP A 169 -27.23 -22.47 2.37
N LEU A 170 -26.48 -22.14 3.42
CA LEU A 170 -25.32 -22.92 3.87
C LEU A 170 -25.61 -23.53 5.25
N GLU A 171 -25.37 -24.81 5.39
CA GLU A 171 -25.66 -25.56 6.62
C GLU A 171 -24.51 -25.44 7.64
N ASP A 172 -24.32 -24.25 8.17
CA ASP A 172 -23.31 -23.88 9.17
C ASP A 172 -23.93 -23.28 10.44
N GLY A 173 -25.24 -23.47 10.63
CA GLY A 173 -26.02 -22.86 11.73
C GLY A 173 -26.42 -21.40 11.52
N ARG A 174 -26.02 -20.75 10.42
CA ARG A 174 -26.31 -19.34 10.10
C ARG A 174 -27.33 -19.15 8.97
N GLY A 175 -27.67 -20.21 8.24
CA GLY A 175 -28.74 -20.21 7.24
C GLY A 175 -28.39 -19.53 5.92
N ALA A 176 -29.11 -18.46 5.58
CA ALA A 176 -28.95 -17.75 4.31
C ALA A 176 -27.49 -17.36 4.02
N PHE A 177 -27.08 -17.55 2.75
CA PHE A 177 -25.68 -17.42 2.34
C PHE A 177 -25.53 -16.45 1.16
N GLU A 178 -24.82 -15.37 1.40
CA GLU A 178 -24.44 -14.38 0.40
C GLU A 178 -22.99 -14.59 -0.05
N PHE A 179 -22.74 -14.36 -1.34
CA PHE A 179 -21.39 -14.43 -1.91
C PHE A 179 -21.18 -13.29 -2.93
N GLY A 180 -19.96 -13.04 -3.38
CA GLY A 180 -19.65 -11.99 -4.34
C GLY A 180 -20.35 -12.20 -5.70
N ARG A 181 -20.41 -13.45 -6.14
CA ARG A 181 -21.16 -13.95 -7.31
C ARG A 181 -21.68 -15.36 -7.02
N PRO A 182 -22.78 -15.80 -7.63
CA PRO A 182 -23.31 -17.13 -7.42
C PRO A 182 -22.27 -18.22 -7.67
N ILE A 183 -22.13 -19.15 -6.72
CA ILE A 183 -21.28 -20.34 -6.88
C ILE A 183 -22.02 -21.33 -7.79
N GLN A 184 -21.32 -21.86 -8.80
CA GLN A 184 -21.87 -22.74 -9.82
C GLN A 184 -21.43 -24.19 -9.65
N TRP A 185 -20.19 -24.43 -9.17
CA TRP A 185 -19.67 -25.76 -8.87
C TRP A 185 -18.63 -25.70 -7.75
N LEU A 186 -18.43 -26.85 -7.12
CA LEU A 186 -17.39 -27.04 -6.11
C LEU A 186 -16.64 -28.33 -6.37
N VAL A 187 -15.31 -28.27 -6.46
CA VAL A 187 -14.44 -29.45 -6.35
C VAL A 187 -13.74 -29.35 -5.00
N ALA A 188 -13.95 -30.34 -4.14
CA ALA A 188 -13.28 -30.41 -2.85
C ALA A 188 -12.80 -31.84 -2.64
N LEU A 189 -11.48 -32.07 -2.72
CA LEU A 189 -10.88 -33.40 -2.72
C LEU A 189 -9.72 -33.50 -1.72
N LEU A 190 -9.67 -34.59 -0.98
CA LEU A 190 -8.50 -34.99 -0.19
C LEU A 190 -8.01 -36.32 -0.73
N VAL A 191 -6.79 -36.35 -1.29
CA VAL A 191 -6.24 -37.58 -1.97
C VAL A 191 -7.23 -38.14 -3.00
N GLY A 192 -7.88 -37.26 -3.77
CA GLY A 192 -8.87 -37.67 -4.79
C GLY A 192 -10.26 -38.04 -4.24
N GLU A 193 -10.43 -38.20 -2.93
CA GLU A 193 -11.73 -38.47 -2.31
C GLU A 193 -12.50 -37.18 -2.02
N VAL A 194 -13.82 -37.19 -2.24
CA VAL A 194 -14.66 -36.00 -2.10
C VAL A 194 -14.81 -35.62 -0.62
N VAL A 195 -14.48 -34.39 -0.31
CA VAL A 195 -14.80 -33.74 0.98
C VAL A 195 -16.20 -33.12 0.82
N PRO A 196 -17.22 -33.61 1.56
CA PRO A 196 -18.60 -33.21 1.32
C PRO A 196 -18.90 -31.80 1.80
N VAL A 197 -19.42 -30.97 0.92
CA VAL A 197 -20.03 -29.67 1.22
C VAL A 197 -21.22 -29.47 0.28
N THR A 198 -22.32 -28.96 0.83
CA THR A 198 -23.53 -28.69 0.06
C THR A 198 -24.01 -27.28 0.27
N ILE A 199 -24.29 -26.58 -0.83
CA ILE A 199 -25.03 -25.34 -0.85
C ILE A 199 -26.46 -25.68 -1.32
N PHE A 200 -27.45 -25.23 -0.57
CA PHE A 200 -28.85 -25.50 -0.82
C PHE A 200 -29.54 -24.25 -1.39
N ASP A 201 -30.68 -24.44 -2.02
CA ASP A 201 -31.57 -23.32 -2.28
C ASP A 201 -32.16 -22.78 -0.98
N ALA A 202 -32.38 -21.48 -0.89
CA ALA A 202 -33.17 -20.85 0.17
C ALA A 202 -34.60 -20.66 -0.34
N VAL A 203 -35.56 -21.32 0.29
CA VAL A 203 -36.97 -21.20 -0.04
C VAL A 203 -37.71 -20.54 1.15
N THR A 204 -38.21 -19.34 0.97
CA THR A 204 -38.94 -18.58 2.02
C THR A 204 -38.19 -18.48 3.34
N GLY A 205 -36.87 -18.30 3.29
CA GLY A 205 -36.00 -18.19 4.48
C GLY A 205 -35.67 -19.52 5.16
N ALA A 206 -35.98 -20.66 4.52
CA ALA A 206 -35.64 -22.02 4.98
C ALA A 206 -34.73 -22.74 3.97
N LYS A 207 -34.10 -23.83 4.43
CA LYS A 207 -33.29 -24.73 3.59
C LYS A 207 -34.20 -25.45 2.59
N GLY A 208 -33.87 -25.30 1.30
CA GLY A 208 -34.52 -25.98 0.17
C GLY A 208 -33.76 -27.21 -0.31
N ALA A 209 -33.84 -27.50 -1.63
CA ALA A 209 -33.15 -28.59 -2.27
C ALA A 209 -31.61 -28.32 -2.38
N PRO A 210 -30.79 -29.38 -2.48
CA PRO A 210 -29.38 -29.24 -2.82
C PRO A 210 -29.20 -28.54 -4.18
N ARG A 211 -28.40 -27.46 -4.21
CA ARG A 211 -28.13 -26.65 -5.40
C ARG A 211 -26.73 -26.90 -5.98
N VAL A 212 -25.72 -26.86 -5.11
CA VAL A 212 -24.34 -27.15 -5.49
C VAL A 212 -23.75 -28.13 -4.48
N LEU A 213 -23.33 -29.28 -4.97
CA LEU A 213 -22.64 -30.30 -4.18
C LEU A 213 -21.17 -30.29 -4.56
N SER A 214 -20.29 -30.45 -3.58
CA SER A 214 -18.90 -30.73 -3.86
C SER A 214 -18.75 -32.08 -4.56
N GLY A 215 -17.84 -32.15 -5.52
CA GLY A 215 -17.63 -33.34 -6.32
C GLY A 215 -16.24 -33.34 -6.95
N ARG A 216 -16.09 -34.13 -8.01
CA ARG A 216 -14.88 -34.23 -8.83
C ARG A 216 -15.00 -33.43 -10.14
N ARG A 217 -16.20 -32.92 -10.47
CA ARG A 217 -16.47 -32.33 -11.77
C ARG A 217 -16.10 -30.85 -11.78
N SER A 218 -15.06 -30.52 -12.55
CA SER A 218 -14.67 -29.15 -12.90
C SER A 218 -15.25 -28.74 -14.25
N MET A 219 -15.21 -27.44 -14.52
CA MET A 219 -15.74 -26.83 -15.76
C MET A 219 -14.62 -26.08 -16.48
N GLY A 220 -14.48 -26.30 -17.79
CA GLY A 220 -13.58 -25.56 -18.66
C GLY A 220 -14.07 -24.14 -18.94
N ASN A 221 -13.53 -23.54 -19.99
CA ASN A 221 -13.94 -22.21 -20.46
C ASN A 221 -15.44 -22.17 -20.80
N ARG A 222 -16.06 -21.01 -20.53
CA ARG A 222 -17.52 -20.83 -20.74
C ARG A 222 -17.96 -21.02 -22.19
N PHE A 223 -17.10 -20.66 -23.14
CA PHE A 223 -17.38 -20.65 -24.57
C PHE A 223 -16.66 -21.72 -25.36
N TYR A 224 -15.60 -22.32 -24.79
CA TYR A 224 -14.71 -23.27 -25.47
C TYR A 224 -14.48 -24.52 -24.61
N PRO A 225 -14.39 -25.72 -25.21
CA PRO A 225 -14.72 -25.97 -26.61
C PRO A 225 -16.18 -25.59 -26.92
N ARG A 226 -16.53 -25.45 -28.21
CA ARG A 226 -17.88 -25.02 -28.64
C ARG A 226 -18.94 -26.04 -28.27
N ASP A 227 -18.59 -27.31 -28.21
CA ASP A 227 -19.49 -28.35 -27.68
C ASP A 227 -19.57 -28.21 -26.15
N ALA A 228 -20.78 -27.93 -25.65
CA ALA A 228 -21.02 -27.74 -24.22
C ALA A 228 -20.78 -29.03 -23.40
N HIS A 229 -20.93 -30.23 -24.00
CA HIS A 229 -20.69 -31.51 -23.32
C HIS A 229 -19.23 -31.70 -22.96
N ASP A 230 -18.30 -31.17 -23.76
CA ASP A 230 -16.85 -31.30 -23.53
C ASP A 230 -16.30 -30.29 -22.51
N ARG A 231 -17.10 -29.36 -21.98
CA ARG A 231 -16.63 -28.37 -21.03
C ARG A 231 -16.46 -28.92 -19.63
N GLY A 232 -17.29 -29.87 -19.20
CA GLY A 232 -17.17 -30.48 -17.87
C GLY A 232 -16.26 -31.70 -17.90
N PHE A 233 -15.40 -31.88 -16.87
CA PHE A 233 -14.50 -33.02 -16.74
C PHE A 233 -14.27 -33.35 -15.27
N ASP A 234 -13.98 -34.64 -15.00
CA ASP A 234 -13.72 -35.12 -13.65
C ASP A 234 -12.23 -35.07 -13.35
N VAL A 235 -11.88 -34.74 -12.10
CA VAL A 235 -10.51 -34.63 -11.61
C VAL A 235 -10.34 -35.35 -10.28
N ARG A 236 -9.10 -35.82 -10.02
CA ARG A 236 -8.71 -36.46 -8.76
C ARG A 236 -7.54 -35.77 -8.08
N SER A 237 -6.81 -34.91 -8.80
CA SER A 237 -5.64 -34.21 -8.33
C SER A 237 -5.54 -32.80 -8.93
N PHE A 238 -4.70 -31.97 -8.35
CA PHE A 238 -4.39 -30.67 -8.92
C PHE A 238 -3.76 -30.77 -10.32
N ALA A 239 -2.89 -31.75 -10.54
CA ALA A 239 -2.27 -31.96 -11.86
C ALA A 239 -3.31 -32.31 -12.95
N GLU A 240 -4.30 -33.14 -12.64
CA GLU A 240 -5.40 -33.46 -13.56
C GLU A 240 -6.29 -32.23 -13.81
N LEU A 241 -6.53 -31.41 -12.77
CA LEU A 241 -7.28 -30.15 -12.91
C LEU A 241 -6.55 -29.19 -13.85
N GLU A 242 -5.26 -28.92 -13.63
CA GLU A 242 -4.48 -27.99 -14.45
C GLU A 242 -4.43 -28.46 -15.93
N ALA A 243 -4.15 -29.74 -16.15
CA ALA A 243 -4.12 -30.33 -17.51
C ALA A 243 -5.50 -30.29 -18.19
N GLY A 244 -6.57 -30.63 -17.46
CA GLY A 244 -7.93 -30.64 -17.97
C GLY A 244 -8.43 -29.23 -18.31
N LEU A 245 -8.07 -28.22 -17.51
CA LEU A 245 -8.35 -26.82 -17.76
C LEU A 245 -7.59 -26.30 -18.98
N ALA A 246 -6.31 -26.61 -19.10
CA ALA A 246 -5.48 -26.22 -20.25
C ALA A 246 -6.04 -26.78 -21.56
N ALA A 247 -6.46 -28.06 -21.57
CA ALA A 247 -7.11 -28.66 -22.71
C ALA A 247 -8.48 -28.03 -23.08
N ARG A 248 -9.05 -27.25 -22.17
CA ARG A 248 -10.35 -26.59 -22.31
C ARG A 248 -10.27 -25.07 -22.27
N PHE A 249 -9.21 -24.51 -22.80
CA PHE A 249 -9.00 -23.07 -22.96
C PHE A 249 -9.11 -22.30 -21.62
N VAL A 250 -8.48 -22.81 -20.58
CA VAL A 250 -8.33 -22.12 -19.29
C VAL A 250 -6.86 -22.19 -18.87
N ILE A 251 -6.22 -21.06 -18.78
CA ILE A 251 -4.91 -20.89 -18.16
C ILE A 251 -5.12 -20.48 -16.71
N LEU A 252 -4.96 -21.41 -15.78
CA LEU A 252 -5.31 -21.18 -14.38
C LEU A 252 -4.38 -20.15 -13.69
N ASP A 253 -3.09 -20.20 -14.00
CA ASP A 253 -2.07 -19.34 -13.40
C ASP A 253 -2.15 -17.91 -13.99
N PRO A 254 -2.43 -16.87 -13.19
CA PRO A 254 -2.49 -15.50 -13.67
C PRO A 254 -1.15 -15.00 -14.22
N ALA A 255 -0.02 -15.47 -13.69
CA ALA A 255 1.30 -15.11 -14.21
C ALA A 255 1.52 -15.66 -15.62
N LYS A 256 1.09 -16.90 -15.89
CA LYS A 256 1.13 -17.50 -17.24
C LYS A 256 0.22 -16.75 -18.21
N ARG A 257 -0.97 -16.28 -17.77
CA ARG A 257 -1.85 -15.45 -18.60
C ARG A 257 -1.20 -14.10 -18.92
N ALA A 258 -0.63 -13.43 -17.92
CA ALA A 258 0.06 -12.16 -18.11
C ALA A 258 1.25 -12.30 -19.09
N GLU A 259 2.03 -13.37 -18.99
CA GLU A 259 3.15 -13.61 -19.90
C GLU A 259 2.68 -13.89 -21.34
N ARG A 260 1.60 -14.66 -21.50
CA ARG A 260 0.99 -14.88 -22.82
C ARG A 260 0.56 -13.55 -23.47
N ILE A 261 -0.10 -12.67 -22.69
CA ILE A 261 -0.51 -11.34 -23.17
C ILE A 261 0.70 -10.52 -23.57
N ARG A 262 1.72 -10.45 -22.71
CA ARG A 262 2.94 -9.70 -22.95
C ARG A 262 3.66 -10.14 -24.24
N SER A 263 3.79 -11.45 -24.44
CA SER A 263 4.40 -12.03 -25.63
C SER A 263 3.64 -11.68 -26.90
N GLN A 264 2.30 -11.71 -26.88
CA GLN A 264 1.46 -11.39 -28.03
C GLN A 264 1.49 -9.87 -28.34
N ILE A 265 1.46 -9.01 -27.34
CA ILE A 265 1.61 -7.54 -27.52
C ILE A 265 2.96 -7.21 -28.13
N LYS A 266 4.04 -7.83 -27.62
CA LYS A 266 5.38 -7.65 -28.20
C LYS A 266 5.47 -8.10 -29.66
N ALA A 267 4.84 -9.23 -29.99
CA ALA A 267 4.75 -9.72 -31.37
C ALA A 267 3.97 -8.75 -32.29
N ALA A 268 2.98 -8.02 -31.74
CA ALA A 268 2.24 -6.96 -32.45
C ALA A 268 3.03 -5.63 -32.56
N GLY A 269 4.23 -5.55 -31.98
CA GLY A 269 5.09 -4.38 -31.96
C GLY A 269 4.80 -3.38 -30.84
N GLY A 270 3.94 -3.74 -29.87
CA GLY A 270 3.59 -2.91 -28.73
C GLY A 270 4.43 -3.18 -27.48
N ASP A 271 4.21 -2.36 -26.46
CA ASP A 271 4.78 -2.51 -25.12
C ASP A 271 3.69 -2.25 -24.08
N LEU A 272 3.80 -2.93 -22.93
CA LEU A 272 2.95 -2.77 -21.75
C LEU A 272 3.74 -2.21 -20.57
N ALA A 273 4.62 -1.25 -20.85
CA ALA A 273 5.34 -0.51 -19.83
C ALA A 273 4.63 0.81 -19.45
N GLY A 274 5.05 1.44 -18.36
CA GLY A 274 4.53 2.74 -17.94
C GLY A 274 3.02 2.70 -17.63
N GLU A 275 2.27 3.62 -18.23
CA GLU A 275 0.81 3.78 -18.00
C GLU A 275 -0.03 2.58 -18.45
N ALA A 276 0.48 1.76 -19.38
CA ALA A 276 -0.19 0.52 -19.81
C ALA A 276 0.02 -0.67 -18.87
N ALA A 277 0.97 -0.61 -17.93
CA ALA A 277 1.25 -1.72 -17.02
C ALA A 277 0.04 -2.17 -16.17
N PRO A 278 -0.83 -1.29 -15.64
CA PRO A 278 -2.04 -1.71 -14.92
C PRO A 278 -3.00 -2.53 -15.77
N LEU A 279 -3.10 -2.26 -17.09
CA LEU A 279 -3.97 -3.01 -17.99
C LEU A 279 -3.56 -4.48 -18.11
N LEU A 280 -2.28 -4.81 -18.00
CA LEU A 280 -1.82 -6.19 -18.06
C LEU A 280 -2.45 -7.05 -16.94
N HIS A 281 -2.48 -6.52 -15.72
CA HIS A 281 -3.09 -7.20 -14.58
C HIS A 281 -4.61 -7.32 -14.77
N GLU A 282 -5.27 -6.22 -15.16
CA GLU A 282 -6.70 -6.23 -15.45
C GLU A 282 -7.03 -7.25 -16.54
N TRP A 283 -6.32 -7.25 -17.65
CA TRP A 283 -6.52 -8.19 -18.76
C TRP A 283 -6.28 -9.65 -18.38
N SER A 284 -5.26 -9.92 -17.57
CA SER A 284 -4.98 -11.28 -17.10
C SER A 284 -6.11 -11.84 -16.23
N ASP A 285 -6.84 -10.97 -15.55
CA ASP A 285 -7.92 -11.35 -14.64
C ASP A 285 -9.31 -11.29 -15.29
N LEU A 286 -9.46 -10.59 -16.43
CA LEU A 286 -10.73 -10.52 -17.15
C LEU A 286 -11.09 -11.83 -17.87
N VAL A 287 -10.11 -12.56 -18.40
CA VAL A 287 -10.34 -13.71 -19.28
C VAL A 287 -9.55 -14.96 -18.84
N GLU A 288 -10.13 -16.13 -19.07
CA GLU A 288 -9.50 -17.40 -18.73
C GLU A 288 -8.46 -17.86 -19.77
N TYR A 289 -8.61 -17.44 -21.04
CA TYR A 289 -7.68 -17.74 -22.14
C TYR A 289 -7.47 -16.48 -22.97
N PRO A 290 -6.46 -15.68 -22.63
CA PRO A 290 -6.25 -14.41 -23.30
C PRO A 290 -5.70 -14.59 -24.71
N THR A 291 -6.34 -13.94 -25.67
CA THR A 291 -5.88 -13.77 -27.05
C THR A 291 -5.88 -12.27 -27.38
N VAL A 292 -4.73 -11.75 -27.75
CA VAL A 292 -4.61 -10.36 -28.20
C VAL A 292 -5.20 -10.21 -29.59
N VAL A 293 -6.10 -9.26 -29.74
CA VAL A 293 -6.66 -8.86 -31.02
C VAL A 293 -6.10 -7.51 -31.43
N VAL A 294 -5.69 -7.39 -32.68
CA VAL A 294 -5.14 -6.16 -33.23
C VAL A 294 -6.20 -5.53 -34.15
N GLY A 295 -6.56 -4.29 -33.85
CA GLY A 295 -7.49 -3.51 -34.67
C GLY A 295 -6.78 -2.33 -35.34
N SER A 296 -7.40 -1.85 -36.41
CA SER A 296 -6.97 -0.68 -37.17
C SER A 296 -7.97 0.47 -36.99
N ILE A 297 -7.44 1.68 -36.89
CA ILE A 297 -8.24 2.90 -36.81
C ILE A 297 -8.11 3.60 -38.19
N PRO A 298 -9.23 4.00 -38.81
CA PRO A 298 -9.21 4.71 -40.07
C PRO A 298 -8.28 5.93 -40.05
N LYS A 299 -7.55 6.14 -41.13
CA LYS A 299 -6.54 7.23 -41.27
C LYS A 299 -7.15 8.62 -41.02
N GLU A 300 -8.43 8.80 -41.22
CA GLU A 300 -9.14 10.05 -40.94
C GLU A 300 -9.05 10.52 -39.48
N PHE A 301 -8.75 9.61 -38.54
CA PHE A 301 -8.53 9.94 -37.10
C PHE A 301 -7.06 10.18 -36.78
N ALA A 302 -6.16 10.11 -37.71
CA ALA A 302 -4.73 10.33 -37.48
C ALA A 302 -4.38 11.81 -37.18
N ASP A 303 -5.32 12.73 -37.35
CA ASP A 303 -5.24 14.14 -36.98
C ASP A 303 -5.59 14.40 -35.48
N LEU A 304 -6.17 13.43 -34.80
CA LEU A 304 -6.37 13.53 -33.36
C LEU A 304 -5.04 13.46 -32.62
N PRO A 305 -4.88 14.22 -31.53
CA PRO A 305 -3.72 14.07 -30.64
C PRO A 305 -3.58 12.64 -30.13
N ASP A 306 -2.34 12.16 -30.03
CA ASP A 306 -2.07 10.80 -29.54
C ASP A 306 -2.64 10.59 -28.14
N GLU A 307 -2.63 11.61 -27.28
CA GLU A 307 -3.21 11.57 -25.93
C GLU A 307 -4.73 11.32 -25.93
N VAL A 308 -5.44 11.84 -26.92
CA VAL A 308 -6.87 11.58 -27.09
C VAL A 308 -7.09 10.14 -27.54
N LEU A 309 -6.29 9.65 -28.49
CA LEU A 309 -6.34 8.26 -28.94
C LEU A 309 -6.04 7.30 -27.76
N GLU A 310 -4.98 7.56 -27.01
CA GLU A 310 -4.58 6.75 -25.84
C GLU A 310 -5.67 6.73 -24.78
N THR A 311 -6.26 7.87 -24.45
CA THR A 311 -7.34 7.96 -23.44
C THR A 311 -8.60 7.20 -23.88
N VAL A 312 -9.05 7.39 -25.12
CA VAL A 312 -10.21 6.67 -25.66
C VAL A 312 -9.97 5.17 -25.64
N LEU A 313 -8.77 4.72 -26.02
CA LEU A 313 -8.42 3.31 -26.04
C LEU A 313 -8.27 2.74 -24.62
N ALA A 314 -7.45 3.35 -23.76
CA ALA A 314 -7.12 2.80 -22.45
C ALA A 314 -8.29 2.85 -21.46
N HIS A 315 -8.94 4.00 -21.32
CA HIS A 315 -9.97 4.18 -20.29
C HIS A 315 -11.33 3.62 -20.70
N HIS A 316 -11.71 3.79 -21.97
CA HIS A 316 -13.06 3.41 -22.41
C HIS A 316 -13.14 2.03 -23.05
N GLN A 317 -12.06 1.54 -23.67
CA GLN A 317 -12.05 0.27 -24.39
C GLN A 317 -11.10 -0.76 -23.79
N LYS A 318 -10.36 -0.40 -22.75
CA LYS A 318 -9.34 -1.28 -22.17
C LYS A 318 -8.39 -1.84 -23.24
N ALA A 319 -7.94 -0.95 -24.12
CA ALA A 319 -7.06 -1.27 -25.24
C ALA A 319 -5.79 -0.41 -25.15
N VAL A 320 -4.73 -0.82 -25.82
CA VAL A 320 -3.46 -0.08 -25.88
C VAL A 320 -3.16 0.34 -27.30
N THR A 321 -2.52 1.49 -27.44
CA THR A 321 -2.00 1.95 -28.73
C THR A 321 -0.85 1.05 -29.18
N LEU A 322 -0.79 0.80 -30.48
CA LEU A 322 0.33 0.14 -31.15
C LEU A 322 1.01 1.12 -32.09
N PRO A 323 2.27 0.84 -32.51
CA PRO A 323 2.91 1.59 -33.56
C PRO A 323 2.01 1.70 -34.79
N ARG A 324 1.97 2.89 -35.37
CA ARG A 324 1.15 3.16 -36.57
C ARG A 324 1.51 2.20 -37.70
N ALA A 325 0.54 1.89 -38.55
CA ALA A 325 0.78 1.12 -39.78
C ALA A 325 1.66 1.89 -40.76
N ALA A 326 2.15 1.21 -41.81
CA ALA A 326 3.03 1.82 -42.83
C ALA A 326 2.37 2.99 -43.58
N ASP A 327 1.06 3.00 -43.70
CA ASP A 327 0.27 4.09 -44.28
C ASP A 327 -0.03 5.25 -43.30
N GLY A 328 0.45 5.16 -42.05
CA GLY A 328 0.25 6.14 -40.98
C GLY A 328 -1.04 5.95 -40.18
N SER A 329 -1.84 4.95 -40.49
CA SER A 329 -3.07 4.64 -39.73
C SER A 329 -2.78 4.23 -38.29
N PRO A 330 -3.50 4.77 -37.28
CA PRO A 330 -3.35 4.32 -35.90
C PRO A 330 -3.79 2.86 -35.75
N ARG A 331 -3.16 2.14 -34.82
CA ARG A 331 -3.46 0.76 -34.50
C ARG A 331 -3.60 0.59 -32.99
N PHE A 332 -4.38 -0.41 -32.59
CA PHE A 332 -4.54 -0.74 -31.18
C PHE A 332 -4.53 -2.25 -30.96
N ALA A 333 -4.25 -2.64 -29.73
CA ALA A 333 -4.44 -4.00 -29.26
C ALA A 333 -5.45 -4.04 -28.12
N ALA A 334 -6.30 -5.03 -28.14
CA ALA A 334 -7.26 -5.34 -27.08
C ALA A 334 -7.21 -6.83 -26.73
N ILE A 335 -7.91 -7.25 -25.67
CA ILE A 335 -7.97 -8.63 -25.25
C ILE A 335 -9.31 -9.29 -25.63
N SER A 336 -9.24 -10.53 -26.06
CA SER A 336 -10.39 -11.41 -26.27
C SER A 336 -10.26 -12.68 -25.41
N GLY A 337 -11.36 -13.21 -24.93
CA GLY A 337 -11.42 -14.47 -24.18
C GLY A 337 -11.51 -15.72 -25.05
N GLY A 338 -11.25 -15.63 -26.35
CA GLY A 338 -11.44 -16.69 -27.32
C GLY A 338 -10.15 -17.23 -27.94
N ASP A 339 -10.32 -18.24 -28.79
CA ASP A 339 -9.24 -18.76 -29.63
C ASP A 339 -8.86 -17.80 -30.77
N GLU A 340 -7.80 -18.11 -31.48
CA GLU A 340 -7.32 -17.33 -32.62
C GLU A 340 -8.34 -17.27 -33.77
N GLY A 341 -9.20 -18.28 -33.91
CA GLY A 341 -10.26 -18.28 -34.93
C GLY A 341 -11.36 -17.26 -34.68
N ALA A 342 -11.59 -16.85 -33.42
CA ALA A 342 -12.50 -15.78 -33.06
C ALA A 342 -11.87 -14.38 -33.12
N ALA A 343 -10.55 -14.29 -33.20
CA ALA A 343 -9.81 -13.03 -33.08
C ALA A 343 -10.21 -12.00 -34.16
N VAL A 344 -10.45 -12.44 -35.41
CA VAL A 344 -10.85 -11.54 -36.50
C VAL A 344 -12.20 -10.87 -36.22
N ASN A 345 -13.20 -11.65 -35.81
CA ASN A 345 -14.52 -11.12 -35.48
C ASN A 345 -14.47 -10.21 -34.22
N ALA A 346 -13.64 -10.57 -33.25
CA ALA A 346 -13.42 -9.78 -32.04
C ALA A 346 -12.75 -8.44 -32.41
N ALA A 347 -11.73 -8.44 -33.27
CA ALA A 347 -11.08 -7.23 -33.76
C ALA A 347 -12.07 -6.28 -34.47
N GLN A 348 -12.88 -6.80 -35.40
CA GLN A 348 -13.91 -6.01 -36.08
C GLN A 348 -14.98 -5.46 -35.13
N GLY A 349 -15.32 -6.22 -34.08
CA GLY A 349 -16.22 -5.75 -33.02
C GLY A 349 -15.60 -4.57 -32.25
N GLN A 350 -14.36 -4.70 -31.84
CA GLN A 350 -13.62 -3.65 -31.14
C GLN A 350 -13.40 -2.42 -32.02
N GLU A 351 -13.05 -2.58 -33.29
CA GLU A 351 -12.90 -1.48 -34.26
C GLU A 351 -14.15 -0.63 -34.36
N ARG A 352 -15.33 -1.25 -34.46
CA ARG A 352 -16.62 -0.54 -34.55
C ARG A 352 -16.85 0.34 -33.34
N VAL A 353 -16.58 -0.17 -32.14
CA VAL A 353 -16.77 0.59 -30.88
C VAL A 353 -15.75 1.71 -30.77
N VAL A 354 -14.48 1.43 -31.06
CA VAL A 354 -13.39 2.43 -31.05
C VAL A 354 -13.71 3.55 -32.03
N ILE A 355 -14.09 3.21 -33.27
CA ILE A 355 -14.45 4.21 -34.31
C ILE A 355 -15.62 5.09 -33.86
N ALA A 356 -16.66 4.53 -33.25
CA ALA A 356 -17.78 5.30 -32.73
C ALA A 356 -17.32 6.34 -31.71
N ARG A 357 -16.51 5.92 -30.74
CA ARG A 357 -15.94 6.81 -29.70
C ARG A 357 -14.99 7.87 -30.27
N LEU A 358 -14.19 7.50 -31.25
CA LEU A 358 -13.30 8.46 -31.91
C LEU A 358 -14.05 9.50 -32.75
N LYS A 359 -15.19 9.15 -33.33
CA LYS A 359 -16.08 10.13 -34.00
C LYS A 359 -16.58 11.19 -33.02
N ASP A 360 -17.02 10.78 -31.83
CA ASP A 360 -17.43 11.71 -30.79
C ASP A 360 -16.26 12.58 -30.32
N ALA A 361 -15.11 11.97 -30.03
CA ALA A 361 -13.90 12.70 -29.62
C ALA A 361 -13.46 13.72 -30.67
N ARG A 362 -13.45 13.34 -31.96
CA ARG A 362 -13.10 14.24 -33.08
C ARG A 362 -14.08 15.41 -33.23
N PHE A 363 -15.37 15.14 -33.04
CA PHE A 363 -16.39 16.18 -33.05
C PHE A 363 -16.12 17.19 -31.91
N PHE A 364 -15.95 16.74 -30.69
CA PHE A 364 -15.67 17.61 -29.55
C PHE A 364 -14.37 18.38 -29.70
N TYR A 365 -13.29 17.71 -30.16
CA TYR A 365 -12.00 18.35 -30.41
C TYR A 365 -12.10 19.50 -31.40
N ASN A 366 -12.83 19.29 -32.51
CA ASN A 366 -13.03 20.31 -33.53
C ASN A 366 -13.93 21.47 -33.08
N GLU A 367 -14.99 21.17 -32.32
CA GLU A 367 -15.88 22.20 -31.75
C GLU A 367 -15.14 23.06 -30.73
N ASP A 368 -14.35 22.45 -29.85
CA ASP A 368 -13.62 23.17 -28.82
C ASP A 368 -12.55 24.10 -29.38
N ARG A 369 -11.92 23.75 -30.49
CA ARG A 369 -10.91 24.59 -31.19
C ARG A 369 -11.46 25.85 -31.86
N LYS A 370 -12.78 25.94 -32.06
CA LYS A 370 -13.41 27.13 -32.63
C LYS A 370 -13.34 28.35 -31.70
N ARG A 371 -13.17 28.12 -30.38
CA ARG A 371 -13.10 29.17 -29.38
C ARG A 371 -11.75 29.08 -28.64
N PRO A 372 -10.96 30.17 -28.60
CA PRO A 372 -9.71 30.21 -27.84
C PRO A 372 -9.89 29.84 -26.36
N LEU A 373 -8.88 29.20 -25.76
CA LEU A 373 -8.93 28.79 -24.35
C LEU A 373 -9.12 30.00 -23.41
N ALA A 374 -8.52 31.13 -23.72
CA ALA A 374 -8.63 32.34 -22.93
C ALA A 374 -10.08 32.88 -22.82
N ASP A 375 -10.85 32.74 -23.90
CA ASP A 375 -12.27 33.21 -23.92
C ASP A 375 -13.18 32.33 -23.04
N ARG A 376 -12.69 31.21 -22.52
CA ARG A 376 -13.43 30.28 -21.67
C ARG A 376 -13.26 30.55 -20.17
N ILE A 377 -12.41 31.51 -19.77
CA ILE A 377 -12.15 31.83 -18.36
C ILE A 377 -13.47 32.26 -17.67
N ASP A 378 -14.29 33.05 -18.34
CA ASP A 378 -15.55 33.53 -17.79
C ASP A 378 -16.56 32.42 -17.56
N ASP A 379 -16.54 31.35 -18.37
CA ASP A 379 -17.42 30.19 -18.23
C ASP A 379 -17.12 29.40 -16.92
N LEU A 380 -15.91 29.52 -16.38
CA LEU A 380 -15.54 28.92 -15.09
C LEU A 380 -16.37 29.43 -13.90
N ALA A 381 -17.05 30.59 -14.06
CA ALA A 381 -17.99 31.10 -13.05
C ALA A 381 -19.20 30.19 -12.85
N ALA A 382 -19.56 29.39 -13.87
CA ALA A 382 -20.63 28.40 -13.78
C ALA A 382 -20.17 27.03 -13.22
N VAL A 383 -18.87 26.83 -13.03
CA VAL A 383 -18.31 25.58 -12.54
C VAL A 383 -17.93 25.73 -11.07
N THR A 384 -18.67 25.08 -10.18
CA THR A 384 -18.38 25.10 -8.74
C THR A 384 -17.09 24.32 -8.44
N PHE A 385 -16.15 24.93 -7.75
CA PHE A 385 -14.97 24.24 -7.24
C PHE A 385 -15.33 23.32 -6.08
N GLN A 386 -15.89 23.91 -5.02
CA GLN A 386 -16.41 23.20 -3.85
C GLN A 386 -17.41 24.10 -3.14
N LYS A 387 -18.44 23.49 -2.54
CA LYS A 387 -19.39 24.23 -1.69
C LYS A 387 -18.64 24.93 -0.56
N GLY A 388 -18.75 26.25 -0.51
CA GLY A 388 -18.05 27.10 0.47
C GLY A 388 -16.67 27.61 0.01
N LEU A 389 -16.12 27.13 -1.12
CA LEU A 389 -14.84 27.61 -1.67
C LEU A 389 -14.98 28.39 -2.98
N GLY A 390 -16.21 28.56 -3.47
CA GLY A 390 -16.51 29.32 -4.66
C GLY A 390 -16.41 28.51 -5.96
N THR A 391 -16.18 29.25 -7.05
CA THR A 391 -16.13 28.76 -8.43
C THR A 391 -14.69 28.49 -8.89
N TYR A 392 -14.55 27.76 -10.00
CA TYR A 392 -13.23 27.60 -10.65
C TYR A 392 -12.69 28.92 -11.23
N LYS A 393 -13.54 29.90 -11.53
CA LYS A 393 -13.06 31.24 -11.94
C LYS A 393 -12.35 31.95 -10.80
N GLU A 394 -12.93 31.94 -9.59
CA GLU A 394 -12.29 32.48 -8.40
C GLU A 394 -11.01 31.73 -8.04
N LYS A 395 -11.02 30.40 -8.13
CA LYS A 395 -9.81 29.59 -7.96
C LYS A 395 -8.72 29.96 -8.98
N ALA A 396 -9.04 30.09 -10.26
CA ALA A 396 -8.09 30.47 -11.30
C ALA A 396 -7.43 31.81 -11.00
N ALA A 397 -8.19 32.80 -10.52
CA ALA A 397 -7.64 34.09 -10.11
C ALA A 397 -6.68 33.96 -8.92
N ARG A 398 -7.07 33.21 -7.86
CA ARG A 398 -6.20 33.00 -6.69
C ARG A 398 -4.91 32.27 -7.07
N ILE A 399 -4.99 31.17 -7.85
CA ILE A 399 -3.79 30.41 -8.24
C ILE A 399 -2.88 31.23 -9.17
N SER A 400 -3.43 32.13 -10.02
CA SER A 400 -2.64 33.03 -10.85
C SER A 400 -1.79 34.00 -10.00
N THR A 401 -2.42 34.63 -8.99
CA THR A 401 -1.70 35.51 -8.06
C THR A 401 -0.64 34.75 -7.28
N GLN A 402 -0.97 33.58 -6.77
CA GLN A 402 -0.03 32.74 -6.01
C GLN A 402 1.12 32.21 -6.86
N ALA A 403 0.87 31.79 -8.09
CA ALA A 403 1.92 31.31 -9.01
C ALA A 403 2.95 32.41 -9.29
N GLN A 404 2.50 33.65 -9.51
CA GLN A 404 3.38 34.80 -9.63
C GLN A 404 4.17 35.07 -8.34
N GLY A 405 3.49 35.00 -7.18
CA GLY A 405 4.10 35.21 -5.88
C GLY A 405 5.22 34.22 -5.58
N VAL A 406 4.97 32.92 -5.75
CA VAL A 406 5.98 31.89 -5.50
C VAL A 406 7.13 31.94 -6.54
N ALA A 407 6.83 32.27 -7.80
CA ALA A 407 7.84 32.42 -8.84
C ALA A 407 8.77 33.63 -8.57
N LYS A 408 8.21 34.75 -8.11
CA LYS A 408 8.97 35.94 -7.74
C LYS A 408 9.87 35.67 -6.53
N GLU A 409 9.34 35.02 -5.49
CA GLU A 409 10.09 34.65 -4.28
C GLU A 409 11.21 33.66 -4.58
N ALA A 410 10.99 32.74 -5.53
CA ALA A 410 12.01 31.83 -6.03
C ALA A 410 13.19 32.54 -6.71
N GLY A 411 13.05 33.81 -7.08
CA GLY A 411 14.05 34.57 -7.82
C GLY A 411 14.04 34.28 -9.33
N PHE A 412 12.91 33.79 -9.87
CA PHE A 412 12.80 33.56 -11.30
C PHE A 412 12.74 34.87 -12.10
N LYS A 413 13.07 34.78 -13.39
CA LYS A 413 13.03 35.93 -14.29
C LYS A 413 11.60 36.48 -14.41
N GLU A 414 11.46 37.80 -14.63
CA GLU A 414 10.16 38.46 -14.78
C GLU A 414 9.28 37.82 -15.87
N SER A 415 9.89 37.36 -16.97
CA SER A 415 9.18 36.62 -18.01
C SER A 415 8.58 35.32 -17.51
N THR A 416 9.30 34.58 -16.65
CA THR A 416 8.81 33.34 -16.00
C THR A 416 7.70 33.62 -15.01
N VAL A 417 7.82 34.70 -14.21
CA VAL A 417 6.78 35.14 -13.28
C VAL A 417 5.48 35.46 -14.01
N LYS A 418 5.56 36.22 -15.10
CA LYS A 418 4.40 36.55 -15.94
C LYS A 418 3.78 35.30 -16.58
N ALA A 419 4.61 34.43 -17.15
CA ALA A 419 4.16 33.19 -17.75
C ALA A 419 3.47 32.27 -16.73
N ALA A 420 3.96 32.20 -15.49
CA ALA A 420 3.33 31.44 -14.40
C ALA A 420 1.93 31.97 -14.07
N GLY A 421 1.76 33.26 -14.02
CA GLY A 421 0.44 33.88 -13.79
C GLY A 421 -0.54 33.60 -14.92
N GLU A 422 -0.10 33.74 -16.18
CA GLU A 422 -0.92 33.47 -17.36
C GLU A 422 -1.29 31.97 -17.46
N ALA A 423 -0.33 31.10 -17.27
CA ALA A 423 -0.56 29.65 -17.27
C ALA A 423 -1.54 29.21 -16.17
N ALA A 424 -1.39 29.75 -14.95
CA ALA A 424 -2.27 29.45 -13.83
C ALA A 424 -3.70 29.92 -14.08
N LEU A 425 -3.88 31.11 -14.66
CA LEU A 425 -5.21 31.64 -15.00
C LEU A 425 -5.95 30.77 -16.02
N LEU A 426 -5.19 30.20 -16.98
CA LEU A 426 -5.72 29.34 -18.04
C LEU A 426 -5.84 27.87 -17.64
N ALA A 427 -5.15 27.42 -16.59
CA ALA A 427 -4.95 26.01 -16.26
C ALA A 427 -6.25 25.22 -16.02
N LYS A 428 -7.35 25.91 -15.68
CA LYS A 428 -8.66 25.28 -15.42
C LYS A 428 -9.70 25.54 -16.52
N ALA A 429 -9.36 26.31 -17.54
CA ALA A 429 -10.32 26.74 -18.58
C ALA A 429 -10.83 25.55 -19.41
N ASP A 430 -10.04 24.50 -19.55
CA ASP A 430 -10.42 23.28 -20.27
C ASP A 430 -11.56 22.48 -19.60
N LEU A 431 -11.83 22.68 -18.30
CA LEU A 431 -12.98 22.09 -17.61
C LEU A 431 -14.33 22.50 -18.21
N THR A 432 -14.34 23.58 -19.02
CA THR A 432 -15.53 24.07 -19.71
C THR A 432 -15.68 23.50 -21.14
N THR A 433 -14.66 22.77 -21.62
CA THR A 433 -14.66 22.18 -22.96
C THR A 433 -15.51 20.94 -23.04
N GLN A 434 -16.02 20.63 -24.24
CA GLN A 434 -16.79 19.42 -24.48
C GLN A 434 -15.93 18.17 -24.31
N MET A 435 -14.68 18.24 -24.78
CA MET A 435 -13.71 17.15 -24.67
C MET A 435 -13.49 16.74 -23.20
N VAL A 436 -13.21 17.68 -22.28
CA VAL A 436 -12.96 17.36 -20.89
C VAL A 436 -14.23 16.96 -20.13
N ARG A 437 -15.41 17.41 -20.55
CA ARG A 437 -16.69 16.93 -19.99
C ARG A 437 -16.97 15.48 -20.32
N GLU A 438 -16.65 15.05 -21.56
CA GLU A 438 -16.81 13.64 -21.96
C GLU A 438 -15.64 12.75 -21.50
N PHE A 439 -14.41 13.30 -21.51
CA PHE A 439 -13.19 12.60 -21.13
C PHE A 439 -12.47 13.36 -20.01
N PRO A 440 -12.93 13.23 -18.75
CA PRO A 440 -12.35 13.97 -17.60
C PRO A 440 -10.87 13.69 -17.35
N GLU A 441 -10.38 12.54 -17.79
CA GLU A 441 -8.97 12.15 -17.69
C GLU A 441 -8.04 13.05 -18.50
N LEU A 442 -8.58 13.72 -19.53
CA LEU A 442 -7.83 14.66 -20.37
C LEU A 442 -7.73 16.08 -19.80
N GLN A 443 -8.27 16.34 -18.58
CA GLN A 443 -8.12 17.65 -17.96
C GLN A 443 -6.63 18.02 -17.79
N GLY A 444 -6.30 19.27 -18.06
CA GLY A 444 -4.92 19.76 -18.15
C GLY A 444 -4.27 19.44 -19.50
N VAL A 445 -4.35 18.20 -19.97
CA VAL A 445 -3.80 17.80 -21.29
C VAL A 445 -4.46 18.59 -22.40
N MET A 446 -5.80 18.64 -22.44
CA MET A 446 -6.53 19.41 -23.44
C MET A 446 -6.30 20.91 -23.28
N GLY A 447 -6.23 21.40 -22.03
CA GLY A 447 -5.84 22.79 -21.76
C GLY A 447 -4.51 23.18 -22.41
N GLY A 448 -3.48 22.34 -22.23
CA GLY A 448 -2.18 22.54 -22.86
C GLY A 448 -2.22 22.46 -24.38
N LEU A 449 -2.95 21.49 -24.96
CA LEU A 449 -3.09 21.34 -26.41
C LEU A 449 -3.81 22.55 -27.04
N TYR A 450 -4.87 23.02 -26.44
CA TYR A 450 -5.62 24.20 -26.94
C TYR A 450 -4.82 25.49 -26.74
N ALA A 451 -4.07 25.61 -25.64
CA ALA A 451 -3.22 26.77 -25.39
C ALA A 451 -2.11 26.94 -26.44
N ARG A 452 -1.58 25.87 -27.03
CA ARG A 452 -0.49 25.94 -28.03
C ARG A 452 -0.84 26.77 -29.27
N ALA A 453 -2.12 26.99 -29.53
CA ALA A 453 -2.55 27.80 -30.66
C ALA A 453 -2.29 29.31 -30.47
N SER A 454 -2.20 29.78 -29.21
CA SER A 454 -2.16 31.20 -28.85
C SER A 454 -1.14 31.57 -27.77
N GLN A 455 -0.53 30.57 -27.12
CA GLN A 455 0.40 30.76 -26.00
C GLN A 455 1.80 30.20 -26.34
N SER A 456 2.80 30.63 -25.53
CA SER A 456 4.14 30.07 -25.63
C SER A 456 4.17 28.59 -25.19
N ALA A 457 5.18 27.85 -25.60
CA ALA A 457 5.39 26.48 -25.23
C ALA A 457 5.46 26.31 -23.68
N ASP A 458 6.14 27.23 -22.99
CA ASP A 458 6.28 27.20 -21.53
C ASP A 458 4.91 27.29 -20.82
N ILE A 459 4.02 28.16 -21.30
CA ILE A 459 2.66 28.30 -20.76
C ILE A 459 1.83 27.05 -21.08
N ALA A 460 1.86 26.59 -22.32
CA ALA A 460 1.07 25.43 -22.76
C ALA A 460 1.49 24.15 -22.04
N ASP A 461 2.79 23.91 -21.88
CA ASP A 461 3.30 22.74 -21.15
C ASP A 461 3.06 22.85 -19.64
N ALA A 462 3.14 24.04 -19.06
CA ALA A 462 2.74 24.24 -17.64
C ALA A 462 1.25 23.92 -17.41
N ILE A 463 0.34 24.37 -18.30
CA ILE A 463 -1.08 24.02 -18.25
C ILE A 463 -1.25 22.50 -18.39
N ARG A 464 -0.55 21.88 -19.34
CA ARG A 464 -0.67 20.45 -19.60
C ARG A 464 -0.31 19.59 -18.37
N TRP A 465 0.76 19.96 -17.67
CA TRP A 465 1.37 19.11 -16.64
C TRP A 465 1.03 19.53 -15.20
N HIS A 466 0.27 20.59 -14.97
CA HIS A 466 0.06 21.13 -13.61
C HIS A 466 -0.60 20.15 -12.61
N TYR A 467 -1.23 19.09 -13.08
CA TYR A 467 -1.76 18.04 -12.21
C TYR A 467 -0.68 17.03 -11.75
N TYR A 468 0.51 17.04 -12.38
CA TYR A 468 1.63 16.20 -11.95
C TYR A 468 2.47 16.89 -10.86
N PRO A 469 3.22 16.12 -10.01
CA PRO A 469 3.19 14.67 -9.88
C PRO A 469 1.99 14.19 -9.06
N VAL A 470 1.51 12.95 -9.30
CA VAL A 470 0.33 12.37 -8.60
C VAL A 470 0.72 11.31 -7.59
N ALA A 471 1.73 10.47 -7.89
CA ALA A 471 2.15 9.37 -7.03
C ALA A 471 3.23 9.79 -6.01
N ILE A 472 3.41 8.94 -4.99
CA ILE A 472 4.47 9.11 -4.00
C ILE A 472 5.85 8.71 -4.56
N GLU A 473 5.85 7.71 -5.45
CA GLU A 473 7.03 7.22 -6.16
C GLU A 473 7.44 8.19 -7.28
N ALA A 474 8.68 8.09 -7.71
CA ALA A 474 9.18 8.88 -8.83
C ALA A 474 8.50 8.43 -10.13
N GLU A 475 7.42 9.09 -10.51
CA GLU A 475 6.88 8.95 -11.86
C GLU A 475 7.85 9.54 -12.85
N ALA A 476 8.11 8.82 -13.94
CA ALA A 476 8.85 9.36 -15.05
C ALA A 476 7.98 10.40 -15.77
N LEU A 477 8.12 11.66 -15.41
CA LEU A 477 7.70 12.73 -16.31
C LEU A 477 8.48 12.56 -17.63
N PRO A 478 7.89 12.87 -18.79
CA PRO A 478 8.57 12.75 -20.07
C PRO A 478 9.91 13.47 -20.01
N ALA A 479 10.99 12.70 -19.91
CA ALA A 479 12.33 13.22 -19.76
C ALA A 479 12.62 14.27 -20.84
N GLY A 480 13.08 15.45 -20.44
CA GLY A 480 13.47 16.55 -21.32
C GLY A 480 12.37 17.55 -21.69
N ARG A 481 11.07 17.29 -21.42
CA ARG A 481 10.01 18.28 -21.72
C ARG A 481 9.86 19.37 -20.66
N LEU A 482 10.21 19.09 -19.39
CA LEU A 482 10.16 20.04 -18.29
C LEU A 482 11.56 20.41 -17.82
N SER A 483 12.22 21.31 -18.55
CA SER A 483 13.55 21.84 -18.22
C SER A 483 13.58 23.35 -18.32
N GLY A 484 14.54 24.00 -17.64
CA GLY A 484 14.72 25.44 -17.69
C GLY A 484 13.44 26.24 -17.34
N PRO A 485 13.09 27.29 -18.10
CA PRO A 485 11.93 28.13 -17.83
C PRO A 485 10.59 27.34 -17.81
N THR A 486 10.42 26.37 -18.69
CA THR A 486 9.20 25.52 -18.74
C THR A 486 8.98 24.79 -17.42
N ARG A 487 10.04 24.20 -16.84
CA ARG A 487 9.98 23.55 -15.52
C ARG A 487 9.60 24.53 -14.43
N ASP A 488 10.18 25.74 -14.43
CA ASP A 488 9.96 26.74 -13.42
C ASP A 488 8.52 27.30 -13.45
N VAL A 489 7.97 27.54 -14.66
CA VAL A 489 6.55 27.91 -14.87
C VAL A 489 5.64 26.79 -14.36
N PHE A 490 5.88 25.56 -14.80
CA PHE A 490 5.13 24.37 -14.36
C PHE A 490 5.11 24.23 -12.84
N ALA A 491 6.28 24.28 -12.21
CA ALA A 491 6.40 24.08 -10.76
C ALA A 491 5.63 25.15 -9.98
N ALA A 492 5.69 26.41 -10.42
CA ALA A 492 4.97 27.51 -9.80
C ALA A 492 3.45 27.34 -9.90
N VAL A 493 2.93 27.02 -11.10
CA VAL A 493 1.49 26.79 -11.33
C VAL A 493 1.00 25.58 -10.54
N ALA A 494 1.70 24.46 -10.60
CA ALA A 494 1.33 23.22 -9.96
C ALA A 494 1.36 23.34 -8.42
N LEU A 495 2.32 24.07 -7.86
CA LEU A 495 2.39 24.34 -6.42
C LEU A 495 1.25 25.26 -5.95
N ALA A 496 0.98 26.34 -6.69
CA ALA A 496 -0.09 27.27 -6.38
C ALA A 496 -1.47 26.59 -6.38
N ASP A 497 -1.77 25.74 -7.37
CA ASP A 497 -3.03 24.99 -7.44
C ASP A 497 -3.23 24.04 -6.26
N ARG A 498 -2.16 23.36 -5.84
CA ARG A 498 -2.20 22.44 -4.69
C ARG A 498 -2.36 23.18 -3.38
N LEU A 499 -1.62 24.26 -3.19
CA LEU A 499 -1.73 25.08 -1.97
C LEU A 499 -3.13 25.69 -1.84
N ASP A 500 -3.71 26.25 -2.93
CA ASP A 500 -5.07 26.78 -2.93
C ASP A 500 -6.08 25.69 -2.51
N THR A 501 -5.97 24.49 -3.10
CA THR A 501 -6.83 23.36 -2.73
C THR A 501 -6.68 22.99 -1.25
N LEU A 502 -5.46 22.80 -0.78
CA LEU A 502 -5.20 22.40 0.60
C LEU A 502 -5.67 23.44 1.61
N VAL A 503 -5.36 24.73 1.38
CA VAL A 503 -5.79 25.83 2.26
C VAL A 503 -7.32 25.92 2.30
N GLY A 504 -7.98 25.81 1.15
CA GLY A 504 -9.45 25.84 1.09
C GLY A 504 -10.09 24.74 1.93
N TYR A 505 -9.70 23.48 1.70
CA TYR A 505 -10.28 22.33 2.43
C TYR A 505 -9.94 22.34 3.92
N PHE A 506 -8.70 22.63 4.30
CA PHE A 506 -8.30 22.77 5.70
C PHE A 506 -9.05 23.93 6.38
N GLY A 507 -9.22 25.03 5.65
CA GLY A 507 -10.01 26.18 6.12
C GLY A 507 -11.50 25.88 6.34
N LEU A 508 -12.07 24.90 5.63
CA LEU A 508 -13.40 24.35 5.92
C LEU A 508 -13.41 23.31 7.03
N GLY A 509 -12.24 22.93 7.59
CA GLY A 509 -12.11 21.84 8.55
C GLY A 509 -12.22 20.43 7.95
N GLN A 510 -12.12 20.30 6.62
CA GLN A 510 -12.20 19.02 5.91
C GLN A 510 -10.80 18.43 5.71
N MET A 511 -10.32 17.75 6.73
CA MET A 511 -9.00 17.08 6.69
C MET A 511 -9.16 15.58 6.41
N PRO A 512 -8.18 14.92 5.75
CA PRO A 512 -8.17 13.47 5.58
C PRO A 512 -8.10 12.75 6.94
N SER A 513 -8.94 11.74 7.16
CA SER A 513 -8.95 10.95 8.39
C SER A 513 -8.86 9.45 8.08
N GLY A 514 -8.06 8.70 8.85
CA GLY A 514 -7.88 7.25 8.68
C GLY A 514 -7.52 6.89 7.24
N SER A 515 -8.22 5.93 6.63
CA SER A 515 -8.04 5.53 5.22
C SER A 515 -8.82 6.41 4.22
N SER A 516 -9.71 7.29 4.68
CA SER A 516 -10.58 8.10 3.82
C SER A 516 -9.89 9.37 3.34
N ASP A 517 -9.91 9.59 2.02
CA ASP A 517 -9.41 10.81 1.35
C ASP A 517 -10.32 11.15 0.15
N PRO A 518 -11.59 11.51 0.39
CA PRO A 518 -12.57 11.69 -0.68
C PRO A 518 -12.24 12.85 -1.63
N TYR A 519 -11.41 13.79 -1.18
CA TYR A 519 -11.02 14.99 -1.95
C TYR A 519 -9.62 14.91 -2.53
N GLY A 520 -8.89 13.81 -2.37
CA GLY A 520 -7.53 13.64 -2.87
C GLY A 520 -6.48 14.54 -2.21
N LEU A 521 -6.73 15.00 -0.96
CA LEU A 521 -5.85 15.93 -0.27
C LEU A 521 -4.47 15.33 0.05
N ARG A 522 -4.39 14.00 0.29
CA ARG A 522 -3.09 13.33 0.44
C ARG A 522 -2.28 13.41 -0.82
N ARG A 523 -2.90 13.18 -1.99
CA ARG A 523 -2.24 13.32 -3.30
C ARG A 523 -1.82 14.76 -3.55
N ALA A 524 -2.67 15.73 -3.21
CA ALA A 524 -2.33 17.15 -3.33
C ALA A 524 -1.12 17.53 -2.46
N GLY A 525 -1.09 17.07 -1.20
CA GLY A 525 0.03 17.31 -0.29
C GLY A 525 1.33 16.62 -0.73
N GLN A 526 1.25 15.37 -1.16
CA GLN A 526 2.39 14.65 -1.74
C GLN A 526 2.94 15.37 -2.97
N GLY A 527 2.04 15.78 -3.88
CA GLY A 527 2.41 16.53 -5.07
C GLY A 527 3.09 17.86 -4.73
N ALA A 528 2.59 18.61 -3.74
CA ALA A 528 3.20 19.86 -3.31
C ALA A 528 4.63 19.67 -2.78
N VAL A 529 4.84 18.66 -1.93
CA VAL A 529 6.17 18.33 -1.40
C VAL A 529 7.11 17.85 -2.51
N ARG A 530 6.64 17.01 -3.43
CA ARG A 530 7.44 16.55 -4.57
C ARG A 530 7.82 17.67 -5.52
N LEU A 531 6.95 18.65 -5.74
CA LEU A 531 7.30 19.83 -6.55
C LEU A 531 8.49 20.56 -5.94
N LEU A 532 8.50 20.77 -4.62
CA LEU A 532 9.60 21.40 -3.92
C LEU A 532 10.88 20.59 -3.93
N LEU A 533 10.77 19.26 -3.86
CA LEU A 533 11.91 18.35 -3.80
C LEU A 533 12.53 18.09 -5.19
N ASP A 534 11.69 17.81 -6.19
CA ASP A 534 12.11 17.25 -7.48
C ASP A 534 12.16 18.30 -8.61
N PHE A 535 11.31 19.32 -8.56
CA PHE A 535 11.10 20.25 -9.67
C PHE A 535 11.44 21.71 -9.38
N TRP A 536 11.55 22.09 -8.10
CA TRP A 536 11.75 23.48 -7.73
C TRP A 536 13.18 23.96 -8.09
N GLY A 537 13.30 24.95 -8.98
CA GLY A 537 14.58 25.42 -9.50
C GLY A 537 15.17 26.62 -8.75
N GLY A 538 14.38 27.30 -7.90
CA GLY A 538 14.77 28.53 -7.24
C GLY A 538 14.88 28.39 -5.71
N ARG A 539 14.86 29.54 -5.02
CA ARG A 539 14.75 29.59 -3.56
C ARG A 539 13.42 28.97 -3.13
N ALA A 540 13.42 28.20 -2.05
CA ALA A 540 12.19 27.62 -1.50
C ALA A 540 11.24 28.73 -1.00
N PRO A 541 9.93 28.64 -1.33
CA PRO A 541 8.95 29.63 -0.87
C PRO A 541 8.65 29.48 0.63
N ASP A 542 8.31 30.59 1.28
CA ASP A 542 7.78 30.54 2.64
C ASP A 542 6.34 30.01 2.62
N LEU A 543 6.19 28.70 2.88
CA LEU A 543 4.89 28.06 2.89
C LEU A 543 3.93 28.65 3.93
N ALA A 544 4.46 29.09 5.07
CA ALA A 544 3.64 29.70 6.13
C ALA A 544 3.02 31.01 5.65
N GLU A 545 3.82 31.87 4.98
CA GLU A 545 3.33 33.11 4.36
C GLU A 545 2.32 32.80 3.25
N LYS A 546 2.61 31.82 2.35
CA LYS A 546 1.71 31.46 1.25
C LYS A 546 0.36 30.93 1.73
N ILE A 547 0.36 30.11 2.78
CA ILE A 547 -0.86 29.64 3.44
C ILE A 547 -1.67 30.81 4.00
N SER A 548 -1.01 31.78 4.66
CA SER A 548 -1.66 32.93 5.22
C SER A 548 -2.27 33.87 4.16
N THR A 549 -1.54 34.09 3.06
CA THR A 549 -2.03 34.88 1.92
C THR A 549 -3.24 34.23 1.27
N LEU A 550 -3.17 32.92 0.94
CA LEU A 550 -4.30 32.17 0.38
C LEU A 550 -5.50 32.14 1.31
N HIS A 551 -5.27 31.99 2.62
CA HIS A 551 -6.35 32.05 3.59
C HIS A 551 -7.05 33.41 3.56
N SER A 552 -6.29 34.49 3.44
CA SER A 552 -6.84 35.86 3.30
C SER A 552 -7.63 36.03 2.00
N ASP A 553 -7.15 35.45 0.88
CA ASP A 553 -7.81 35.49 -0.44
C ASP A 553 -9.18 34.82 -0.45
N TYR A 554 -9.38 33.79 0.39
CA TYR A 554 -10.69 33.18 0.61
C TYR A 554 -11.66 34.02 1.43
N GLY A 555 -11.16 35.04 2.15
CA GLY A 555 -11.97 35.97 2.94
C GLY A 555 -12.78 35.27 4.05
N LYS A 556 -14.10 35.55 4.08
CA LYS A 556 -15.01 34.95 5.07
C LYS A 556 -15.52 33.54 4.74
N SER A 557 -15.06 32.96 3.65
CA SER A 557 -15.53 31.62 3.21
C SER A 557 -14.99 30.50 4.09
N LEU A 558 -13.85 30.72 4.76
CA LEU A 558 -13.22 29.73 5.62
C LEU A 558 -13.73 29.82 7.06
N SER A 559 -14.00 28.66 7.66
CA SER A 559 -14.51 28.57 9.05
C SER A 559 -13.40 28.48 10.10
N LYS A 560 -12.19 28.04 9.69
CA LYS A 560 -11.04 27.87 10.59
C LYS A 560 -10.14 29.10 10.56
N PRO A 561 -9.58 29.53 11.72
CA PRO A 561 -8.64 30.66 11.76
C PRO A 561 -7.32 30.29 11.06
N VAL A 562 -6.64 31.31 10.53
CA VAL A 562 -5.38 31.19 9.77
C VAL A 562 -4.30 30.39 10.54
N SER A 563 -4.17 30.64 11.85
CA SER A 563 -3.18 29.95 12.68
C SER A 563 -3.43 28.45 12.80
N GLU A 564 -4.70 28.04 12.89
CA GLU A 564 -5.08 26.61 12.92
C GLU A 564 -4.84 25.96 11.56
N VAL A 565 -5.21 26.62 10.46
CA VAL A 565 -4.96 26.11 9.10
C VAL A 565 -3.47 25.99 8.83
N GLN A 566 -2.69 27.02 9.18
CA GLN A 566 -1.24 27.02 8.97
C GLN A 566 -0.55 25.90 9.74
N SER A 567 -0.82 25.78 11.04
CA SER A 567 -0.18 24.74 11.87
C SER A 567 -0.57 23.33 11.44
N SER A 568 -1.85 23.08 11.18
CA SER A 568 -2.33 21.75 10.75
C SER A 568 -1.85 21.37 9.35
N LEU A 569 -1.81 22.32 8.41
CA LEU A 569 -1.36 22.06 7.04
C LEU A 569 0.17 21.84 6.98
N LEU A 570 0.96 22.64 7.71
CA LEU A 570 2.41 22.40 7.79
C LEU A 570 2.74 21.06 8.43
N ALA A 571 2.05 20.66 9.50
CA ALA A 571 2.19 19.32 10.09
C ALA A 571 1.83 18.22 9.09
N PHE A 572 0.73 18.37 8.36
CA PHE A 572 0.30 17.45 7.32
C PHE A 572 1.33 17.33 6.18
N LEU A 573 1.89 18.42 5.69
CA LEU A 573 2.91 18.41 4.64
C LEU A 573 4.22 17.78 5.15
N THR A 574 4.60 18.01 6.42
CA THR A 574 5.77 17.35 7.03
C THR A 574 5.59 15.83 7.10
N GLU A 575 4.38 15.36 7.43
CA GLU A 575 4.09 13.93 7.39
C GLU A 575 4.16 13.36 5.96
N ARG A 576 3.74 14.14 4.94
CA ARG A 576 3.91 13.72 3.52
C ARG A 576 5.37 13.67 3.11
N LEU A 577 6.19 14.63 3.56
CA LEU A 577 7.64 14.60 3.34
C LEU A 577 8.27 13.34 3.95
N ARG A 578 7.90 13.01 5.18
CA ARG A 578 8.30 11.77 5.86
C ARG A 578 7.95 10.54 5.03
N ALA A 579 6.71 10.44 4.57
CA ALA A 579 6.25 9.31 3.77
C ALA A 579 7.00 9.16 2.43
N ILE A 580 7.32 10.29 1.78
CA ILE A 580 8.10 10.30 0.53
C ILE A 580 9.52 9.78 0.77
N PHE A 581 10.19 10.21 1.83
CA PHE A 581 11.55 9.76 2.13
C PHE A 581 11.59 8.26 2.45
N ILE A 582 10.61 7.74 3.22
CA ILE A 582 10.49 6.30 3.47
C ILE A 582 10.25 5.51 2.17
N ALA A 583 9.35 5.99 1.31
CA ALA A 583 9.10 5.37 0.00
C ALA A 583 10.33 5.40 -0.93
N ARG A 584 11.27 6.33 -0.71
CA ARG A 584 12.57 6.40 -1.41
C ARG A 584 13.65 5.50 -0.79
N GLY A 585 13.31 4.70 0.22
CA GLY A 585 14.19 3.69 0.81
C GLY A 585 14.99 4.15 2.02
N PHE A 586 14.75 5.36 2.56
CA PHE A 586 15.38 5.78 3.83
C PHE A 586 14.72 5.09 5.02
N ALA A 587 15.51 4.77 6.04
CA ALA A 587 15.00 4.17 7.27
C ALA A 587 14.15 5.19 8.06
N ALA A 588 13.06 4.71 8.66
CA ALA A 588 12.09 5.59 9.35
C ALA A 588 12.73 6.38 10.49
N ASP A 589 13.66 5.78 11.24
CA ASP A 589 14.38 6.41 12.33
C ASP A 589 15.37 7.49 11.84
N GLU A 590 15.98 7.31 10.67
CA GLU A 590 16.84 8.33 10.04
C GLU A 590 16.01 9.54 9.59
N VAL A 591 14.86 9.29 8.98
CA VAL A 591 13.93 10.35 8.58
C VAL A 591 13.46 11.13 9.80
N ASP A 592 13.07 10.42 10.87
CA ASP A 592 12.62 11.05 12.12
C ASP A 592 13.75 11.82 12.81
N ALA A 593 14.98 11.34 12.74
CA ALA A 593 16.17 12.02 13.28
C ALA A 593 16.42 13.36 12.58
N VAL A 594 16.30 13.40 11.25
CA VAL A 594 16.51 14.66 10.50
C VAL A 594 15.33 15.62 10.68
N LEU A 595 14.09 15.16 10.61
CA LEU A 595 12.90 16.03 10.67
C LEU A 595 12.59 16.57 12.07
N SER A 596 13.11 15.94 13.14
CA SER A 596 12.84 16.35 14.53
C SER A 596 13.86 17.33 15.10
N THR A 597 14.94 17.64 14.40
CA THR A 597 15.91 18.62 14.88
C THR A 597 15.43 20.05 14.68
N PRO A 598 15.57 20.94 15.70
CA PRO A 598 15.08 22.30 15.63
C PRO A 598 15.87 23.18 14.64
N LEU A 599 17.06 22.77 14.24
CA LEU A 599 17.95 23.54 13.35
C LEU A 599 17.75 23.22 11.86
N VAL A 600 17.06 22.13 11.54
CA VAL A 600 16.72 21.77 10.15
C VAL A 600 15.38 22.40 9.77
N LYS A 601 15.39 23.16 8.68
CA LYS A 601 14.22 23.92 8.23
C LYS A 601 13.08 23.05 7.68
N GLY A 602 13.25 21.72 7.60
CA GLY A 602 12.22 20.78 7.16
C GLY A 602 11.59 21.17 5.83
N LEU A 603 10.34 21.58 5.86
CA LEU A 603 9.59 22.01 4.68
C LEU A 603 10.08 23.35 4.09
N SER A 604 10.76 24.21 4.86
CA SER A 604 11.26 25.49 4.35
C SER A 604 12.49 25.33 3.45
N ASP A 605 13.19 24.18 3.53
CA ASP A 605 14.22 23.78 2.58
C ASP A 605 14.25 22.26 2.44
N VAL A 606 13.33 21.75 1.63
CA VAL A 606 13.15 20.29 1.43
C VAL A 606 14.40 19.65 0.81
N ARG A 607 15.14 20.38 -0.06
CA ARG A 607 16.35 19.86 -0.71
C ARG A 607 17.52 19.78 0.25
N GLU A 608 17.69 20.78 1.10
CA GLU A 608 18.69 20.75 2.17
C GLU A 608 18.38 19.60 3.14
N THR A 609 17.12 19.45 3.53
CA THR A 609 16.66 18.35 4.39
C THR A 609 16.97 17.00 3.76
N HIS A 610 16.76 16.83 2.44
CA HIS A 610 17.10 15.61 1.71
C HIS A 610 18.61 15.35 1.70
N ALA A 611 19.43 16.39 1.46
CA ALA A 611 20.89 16.26 1.49
C ALA A 611 21.41 15.81 2.87
N ARG A 612 20.85 16.33 3.96
CA ARG A 612 21.18 15.92 5.34
C ARG A 612 20.78 14.46 5.58
N LEU A 613 19.63 14.04 5.08
CA LEU A 613 19.16 12.65 5.19
C LEU A 613 20.06 11.69 4.41
N GLN A 614 20.45 12.05 3.19
CA GLN A 614 21.42 11.27 2.40
C GLN A 614 22.78 11.14 3.12
N ALA A 615 23.26 12.25 3.70
CA ALA A 615 24.50 12.25 4.47
C ALA A 615 24.41 11.34 5.70
N LEU A 616 23.30 11.42 6.46
CA LEU A 616 23.08 10.57 7.64
C LEU A 616 23.06 9.09 7.25
N ALA A 617 22.28 8.72 6.25
CA ALA A 617 22.16 7.33 5.79
C ALA A 617 23.51 6.77 5.32
N SER A 618 24.28 7.56 4.52
CA SER A 618 25.60 7.16 4.03
C SER A 618 26.58 6.96 5.18
N VAL A 619 26.77 7.97 6.03
CA VAL A 619 27.80 7.90 7.11
C VAL A 619 27.43 6.86 8.16
N ARG A 620 26.14 6.70 8.47
CA ARG A 620 25.67 5.63 9.37
C ARG A 620 25.96 4.24 8.81
N SER A 621 25.78 4.03 7.52
CA SER A 621 26.05 2.74 6.86
C SER A 621 27.55 2.41 6.85
N GLU A 622 28.44 3.42 6.83
CA GLU A 622 29.89 3.25 6.94
C GLU A 622 30.32 2.82 8.35
N GLN A 623 29.61 3.27 9.41
CA GLN A 623 30.00 3.13 10.82
C GLN A 623 28.81 2.81 11.74
N PRO A 624 28.08 1.70 11.53
CA PRO A 624 26.84 1.42 12.24
C PRO A 624 26.98 1.30 13.76
N GLU A 625 28.07 0.70 14.25
CA GLU A 625 28.33 0.55 15.68
C GLU A 625 28.65 1.89 16.37
N VAL A 626 29.33 2.79 15.67
CA VAL A 626 29.64 4.13 16.19
C VAL A 626 28.34 4.93 16.37
N PHE A 627 27.48 4.90 15.37
CA PHE A 627 26.18 5.60 15.45
C PHE A 627 25.23 5.00 16.49
N ALA A 628 25.25 3.69 16.71
CA ALA A 628 24.48 3.06 17.79
C ALA A 628 24.94 3.55 19.17
N ALA A 629 26.25 3.60 19.42
CA ALA A 629 26.79 4.10 20.68
C ALA A 629 26.49 5.59 20.88
N LEU A 630 26.66 6.40 19.84
CA LEU A 630 26.32 7.83 19.87
C LEU A 630 24.84 8.06 20.13
N ALA A 631 23.93 7.30 19.51
CA ALA A 631 22.50 7.41 19.73
C ALA A 631 22.13 7.26 21.21
N GLU A 632 22.73 6.28 21.90
CA GLU A 632 22.54 6.08 23.34
C GLU A 632 23.10 7.25 24.17
N ALA A 633 24.30 7.72 23.82
CA ALA A 633 24.95 8.83 24.51
C ALA A 633 24.16 10.15 24.34
N PHE A 634 23.70 10.42 23.11
CA PHE A 634 22.86 11.59 22.83
C PHE A 634 21.48 11.52 23.47
N LYS A 635 20.86 10.34 23.55
CA LYS A 635 19.64 10.12 24.30
C LYS A 635 19.82 10.45 25.79
N ARG A 636 20.95 10.06 26.35
CA ARG A 636 21.35 10.38 27.73
C ARG A 636 21.56 11.88 27.92
N ALA A 637 22.35 12.51 27.05
CA ALA A 637 22.60 13.96 27.07
C ALA A 637 21.28 14.74 27.00
N LYS A 638 20.41 14.43 26.06
CA LYS A 638 19.10 15.07 25.90
C LYS A 638 18.18 14.94 27.13
N ASN A 639 18.21 13.81 27.81
CA ASN A 639 17.43 13.61 29.03
C ASN A 639 17.98 14.43 30.23
N ILE A 640 19.29 14.72 30.24
CA ILE A 640 19.96 15.47 31.31
C ILE A 640 19.83 16.98 31.07
N VAL A 641 19.97 17.43 29.82
CA VAL A 641 19.88 18.85 29.41
C VAL A 641 18.43 19.22 29.19
N ARG A 642 17.66 19.39 30.29
CA ARG A 642 16.27 19.81 30.26
C ARG A 642 16.19 21.29 30.45
N ASP A 643 16.27 22.28 29.85
CA ASP A 643 16.09 23.72 30.15
C ASP A 643 17.39 24.51 30.39
N THR A 644 18.48 24.22 29.71
CA THR A 644 19.69 25.06 29.80
C THR A 644 20.01 25.64 28.43
N ASP A 645 19.22 26.61 27.98
CA ASP A 645 19.47 27.29 26.72
C ASP A 645 20.68 28.25 26.85
N GLY A 646 21.71 27.96 26.03
CA GLY A 646 22.65 28.97 25.56
C GLY A 646 23.70 29.52 26.55
N LEU A 647 23.91 28.90 27.71
CA LEU A 647 24.99 29.36 28.60
C LEU A 647 26.36 29.01 27.97
N PRO A 648 27.32 29.95 27.90
CA PRO A 648 28.65 29.68 27.39
C PRO A 648 29.39 28.77 28.32
N VAL A 649 30.13 27.79 27.75
CA VAL A 649 31.03 26.95 28.51
C VAL A 649 32.20 27.80 29.04
N GLN A 650 32.42 27.77 30.35
CA GLN A 650 33.55 28.44 31.01
C GLN A 650 34.73 27.45 31.10
N GLU A 651 35.72 27.58 30.23
CA GLU A 651 36.84 26.65 30.13
C GLU A 651 37.61 26.51 31.46
N LYS A 652 37.77 27.59 32.19
CA LYS A 652 38.43 27.61 33.51
C LYS A 652 37.73 26.77 34.59
N ARG A 653 36.48 26.34 34.33
CA ARG A 653 35.69 25.50 35.23
C ARG A 653 35.56 24.06 34.77
N LEU A 654 36.31 23.67 33.74
CA LEU A 654 36.46 22.25 33.35
C LEU A 654 37.54 21.64 34.24
N VAL A 655 37.15 20.74 35.12
CA VAL A 655 38.04 20.20 36.20
C VAL A 655 38.55 18.82 35.81
N GLU A 656 37.70 17.97 35.28
CA GLU A 656 38.04 16.61 34.92
C GLU A 656 38.72 16.54 33.54
N ARG A 657 39.69 15.65 33.39
CA ARG A 657 40.36 15.45 32.10
C ARG A 657 39.38 15.17 30.96
N ALA A 658 38.38 14.34 31.19
CA ALA A 658 37.34 14.00 30.20
C ALA A 658 36.48 15.20 29.78
N GLU A 659 36.27 16.22 30.66
CA GLU A 659 35.59 17.48 30.32
C GLU A 659 36.42 18.31 29.34
N LEU A 660 37.71 18.42 29.59
CA LEU A 660 38.67 19.17 28.76
C LEU A 660 38.82 18.56 27.38
N ASP A 661 38.97 17.23 27.34
CA ASP A 661 39.14 16.48 26.09
C ASP A 661 37.87 16.57 25.24
N LEU A 662 36.70 16.37 25.83
CA LEU A 662 35.41 16.55 25.12
C LEU A 662 35.22 18.00 24.60
N TYR A 663 35.55 19.00 25.44
CA TYR A 663 35.44 20.39 25.03
C TYR A 663 36.32 20.72 23.83
N ALA A 664 37.59 20.34 23.89
CA ALA A 664 38.57 20.55 22.82
C ALA A 664 38.07 19.89 21.50
N SER A 665 37.60 18.65 21.58
CA SER A 665 37.13 17.91 20.42
C SER A 665 35.83 18.47 19.84
N VAL A 666 34.91 18.99 20.68
CA VAL A 666 33.68 19.71 20.21
C VAL A 666 34.10 20.98 19.49
N VAL A 667 35.02 21.79 20.05
CA VAL A 667 35.48 23.02 19.38
C VAL A 667 36.16 22.72 18.04
N GLN A 668 36.92 21.65 17.96
CA GLN A 668 37.52 21.21 16.70
C GLN A 668 36.45 20.78 15.68
N ALA A 669 35.48 20.00 16.10
CA ALA A 669 34.38 19.55 15.22
C ALA A 669 33.53 20.72 14.70
N GLU A 670 33.33 21.78 15.50
CA GLU A 670 32.64 23.00 15.08
C GLU A 670 33.36 23.75 13.94
N SER A 671 34.69 23.56 13.80
CA SER A 671 35.45 24.13 12.68
C SER A 671 35.08 23.52 11.31
N THR A 672 34.45 22.34 11.31
CA THR A 672 33.97 21.70 10.08
C THR A 672 32.75 22.46 9.54
N PRO A 673 32.73 22.85 8.24
CA PRO A 673 31.62 23.62 7.69
C PRO A 673 30.28 22.86 7.78
N ALA A 674 29.23 23.54 8.27
CA ALA A 674 27.87 22.98 8.34
C ALA A 674 27.24 22.78 6.96
N SER A 675 27.79 23.42 5.92
CA SER A 675 27.38 23.26 4.53
C SER A 675 27.70 21.88 3.91
N ASP A 676 28.55 21.08 4.60
CA ASP A 676 28.82 19.68 4.26
C ASP A 676 28.33 18.77 5.39
N PRO A 677 27.06 18.31 5.34
CA PRO A 677 26.49 17.47 6.39
C PRO A 677 27.23 16.15 6.61
N ALA A 678 27.80 15.55 5.57
CA ALA A 678 28.52 14.28 5.70
C ALA A 678 29.84 14.44 6.48
N SER A 679 30.63 15.49 6.16
CA SER A 679 31.85 15.81 6.90
C SER A 679 31.54 16.20 8.35
N ARG A 680 30.45 16.94 8.58
CA ARG A 680 29.99 17.27 9.94
C ARG A 680 29.63 16.01 10.74
N LEU A 681 28.90 15.05 10.14
CA LEU A 681 28.58 13.78 10.79
C LEU A 681 29.81 12.93 11.09
N ARG A 682 30.79 12.91 10.19
CA ARG A 682 32.07 12.19 10.45
C ARG A 682 32.83 12.85 11.59
N ALA A 683 32.87 14.18 11.68
CA ALA A 683 33.47 14.88 12.81
C ALA A 683 32.78 14.55 14.14
N VAL A 684 31.43 14.47 14.13
CA VAL A 684 30.66 14.03 15.29
C VAL A 684 30.92 12.55 15.62
N ALA A 685 31.05 11.68 14.63
CA ALA A 685 31.37 10.27 14.83
C ALA A 685 32.73 10.07 15.51
N ALA A 686 33.70 10.93 15.19
CA ALA A 686 35.03 10.91 15.83
C ALA A 686 35.00 11.26 17.33
N LEU A 687 33.93 11.92 17.82
CA LEU A 687 33.80 12.28 19.25
C LEU A 687 33.38 11.09 20.15
N ARG A 688 33.12 9.91 19.58
CA ARG A 688 32.62 8.75 20.34
C ARG A 688 33.45 8.46 21.58
N GLY A 689 34.79 8.44 21.44
CA GLY A 689 35.68 8.11 22.53
C GLY A 689 35.58 9.09 23.70
N GLU A 690 35.59 10.38 23.41
CA GLU A 690 35.52 11.47 24.39
C GLU A 690 34.12 11.54 25.04
N VAL A 691 33.06 11.32 24.28
CA VAL A 691 31.70 11.27 24.80
C VAL A 691 31.53 10.09 25.76
N ASP A 692 32.01 8.91 25.40
CA ASP A 692 32.02 7.72 26.26
C ASP A 692 32.84 7.94 27.53
N ALA A 693 34.04 8.54 27.43
CA ALA A 693 34.90 8.85 28.57
C ALA A 693 34.22 9.88 29.50
N PHE A 694 33.58 10.91 28.95
CA PHE A 694 32.84 11.89 29.72
C PHE A 694 31.72 11.25 30.53
N PHE A 695 30.85 10.46 29.93
CA PHE A 695 29.75 9.81 30.64
C PHE A 695 30.18 8.73 31.64
N LYS A 696 31.39 8.19 31.52
CA LYS A 696 31.95 7.23 32.47
C LYS A 696 32.65 7.95 33.64
N GLY A 697 33.35 9.07 33.39
CA GLY A 697 34.21 9.73 34.33
C GLY A 697 33.64 10.96 35.03
N VAL A 698 32.56 11.56 34.48
CA VAL A 698 32.04 12.85 34.96
C VAL A 698 30.61 12.71 35.52
N MET A 699 30.43 13.08 36.80
CA MET A 699 29.13 13.17 37.43
C MET A 699 28.46 14.51 37.09
N VAL A 700 27.64 14.56 36.03
CA VAL A 700 27.02 15.82 35.54
C VAL A 700 26.17 16.50 36.62
N MET A 701 25.35 15.73 37.35
CA MET A 701 24.44 16.21 38.38
C MET A 701 25.14 16.27 39.74
N THR A 702 26.14 17.16 39.87
CA THR A 702 26.87 17.43 41.11
C THR A 702 26.16 18.45 42.00
N ASP A 703 26.51 18.50 43.31
CA ASP A 703 25.99 19.48 44.28
C ASP A 703 26.50 20.89 44.03
N ASP A 704 27.68 21.04 43.41
CA ASP A 704 28.22 22.34 42.98
C ASP A 704 27.39 22.89 41.81
N ALA A 705 26.56 23.87 42.10
CA ALA A 705 25.65 24.45 41.12
C ALA A 705 26.35 25.10 39.91
N ALA A 706 27.55 25.70 40.14
CA ALA A 706 28.33 26.33 39.09
C ALA A 706 29.03 25.33 38.17
N LEU A 707 29.56 24.25 38.75
CA LEU A 707 30.14 23.15 37.99
C LEU A 707 29.08 22.39 37.22
N LYS A 708 27.93 22.10 37.85
CA LYS A 708 26.76 21.51 37.20
C LYS A 708 26.33 22.31 35.99
N ALA A 709 26.13 23.64 36.13
CA ALA A 709 25.73 24.52 35.03
C ALA A 709 26.74 24.49 33.87
N ASN A 710 28.04 24.44 34.15
CA ASN A 710 29.09 24.36 33.12
C ASN A 710 29.11 23.01 32.38
N ARG A 711 28.87 21.89 33.09
CA ARG A 711 28.75 20.55 32.50
C ARG A 711 27.51 20.45 31.61
N LEU A 712 26.37 21.03 32.03
CA LEU A 712 25.18 21.11 31.22
C LEU A 712 25.38 21.98 29.97
N ALA A 713 26.13 23.10 30.09
CA ALA A 713 26.48 23.95 28.96
C ALA A 713 27.34 23.20 27.93
N LEU A 714 28.31 22.38 28.37
CA LEU A 714 29.11 21.55 27.47
C LEU A 714 28.25 20.51 26.72
N LEU A 715 27.38 19.80 27.43
CA LEU A 715 26.44 18.86 26.80
C LEU A 715 25.47 19.55 25.84
N SER A 716 24.96 20.72 26.18
CA SER A 716 24.10 21.53 25.29
C SER A 716 24.85 21.92 24.01
N ARG A 717 26.10 22.32 24.11
CA ARG A 717 26.96 22.65 22.96
C ARG A 717 27.17 21.42 22.05
N LEU A 718 27.46 20.27 22.64
CA LEU A 718 27.57 18.99 21.92
C LEU A 718 26.27 18.65 21.20
N LEU A 719 25.11 18.77 21.86
CA LEU A 719 23.79 18.52 21.25
C LEU A 719 23.54 19.46 20.07
N ASN A 720 23.83 20.76 20.21
CA ASN A 720 23.64 21.73 19.14
C ASN A 720 24.49 21.44 17.90
N LEU A 721 25.75 21.00 18.10
CA LEU A 721 26.61 20.57 16.99
C LEU A 721 25.96 19.45 16.16
N VAL A 722 25.33 18.48 16.84
CA VAL A 722 24.67 17.34 16.19
C VAL A 722 23.35 17.76 15.55
N TYR A 723 22.58 18.64 16.20
CA TYR A 723 21.31 19.15 15.67
C TYR A 723 21.46 19.94 14.37
N GLU A 724 22.65 20.40 14.04
CA GLU A 724 22.92 20.98 12.72
C GLU A 724 22.65 19.99 11.58
N VAL A 725 22.66 18.68 11.82
CA VAL A 725 22.38 17.65 10.82
C VAL A 725 21.18 16.78 11.18
N ALA A 726 21.17 16.21 12.38
CA ALA A 726 20.14 15.27 12.81
C ALA A 726 20.05 15.15 14.34
N ASP A 727 18.89 14.77 14.88
CA ASP A 727 18.74 14.35 16.27
C ASP A 727 19.06 12.86 16.41
N LEU A 728 20.34 12.53 16.64
CA LEU A 728 20.79 11.15 16.74
C LEU A 728 20.11 10.35 17.87
N SER A 729 19.48 11.01 18.86
CA SER A 729 18.73 10.31 19.92
C SER A 729 17.50 9.55 19.40
N ARG A 730 17.09 9.80 18.16
CA ARG A 730 15.96 9.14 17.48
C ARG A 730 16.35 7.87 16.74
N LEU A 731 17.65 7.63 16.54
CA LEU A 731 18.11 6.45 15.84
C LEU A 731 17.84 5.19 16.69
N ALA A 732 17.34 4.15 16.03
CA ALA A 732 17.16 2.85 16.66
C ALA A 732 18.53 2.19 16.89
N SER A 733 18.70 1.56 18.06
CA SER A 733 19.81 0.64 18.27
C SER A 733 19.68 -0.53 17.30
N PRO A 734 20.79 -1.07 16.73
CA PRO A 734 20.70 -2.28 15.91
C PRO A 734 19.99 -3.36 16.74
N ALA A 735 18.85 -3.85 16.25
CA ALA A 735 18.15 -4.97 16.85
C ALA A 735 19.14 -6.15 16.86
N GLY A 736 19.49 -6.63 18.04
CA GLY A 736 20.13 -7.93 18.17
C GLY A 736 19.24 -8.93 17.46
N GLU A 737 19.77 -9.72 16.54
CA GLU A 737 19.11 -10.86 15.95
C GLU A 737 18.59 -11.76 17.08
N GLY A 738 17.30 -11.69 17.39
CA GLY A 738 16.70 -12.52 18.44
C GLY A 738 15.58 -11.89 19.24
N ALA A 739 14.58 -11.27 18.58
CA ALA A 739 13.28 -11.08 19.21
C ALA A 739 12.19 -11.27 18.14
N THR A 740 11.87 -12.54 17.89
CA THR A 740 10.58 -12.92 17.30
C THR A 740 9.49 -12.40 18.23
N SER A 741 8.71 -11.47 17.73
CA SER A 741 7.50 -10.98 18.39
C SER A 741 6.55 -12.13 18.64
N SER A 742 6.28 -12.36 19.91
CA SER A 742 5.16 -13.18 20.43
C SER A 742 3.81 -12.54 20.09
#